data_09cc2f54fa57d18a02036194390e6143
#
_entry.id   09cc2f54fa57d18a02036194390e6143
#
_cell.length_a   1.000
_cell.length_b   1.000
_cell.length_c   1.000
_cell.angle_alpha   90.00
_cell.angle_beta   90.00
_cell.angle_gamma   90.00
#
_symmetry.space_group_name_H-M   'P 1'
#
loop_
_entity.id
_entity.type
_entity.pdbx_description
1 polymer ?
#
loop_
_entity_poly.entity_id
_entity_poly.type
_entity_poly.pdbx_seq_one_letter_code
_entity_poly.pdbx_strand_id
1 'polypeptide(L)'
;MTQYWNSTRTHRWHIRWAVGLAVGLTGLLCSPGWAVAPAEQKPDGQALYEQHCAKCHAGQSTRAAQLDIMRRLPAEFVLHSLELGKMKFQGVLRTNEERRAISEWITSKKLKPEAATDETVAGFCADAPGEFMVEDGAPQWNGWGVDVVNSRFQPAEQAGVSAEQVSRLKVKWAFGLPMDYQTSQPTVVGNRVFVGTMKGRVYSIDAKTGCLYWSMKPRAGVRSTLVVGKLPGTDPARYVVYFGDSEATVYALDARTGKELWRNKIDDHPMARITGTPKLHGNRLYVPLTALEEAAGADADYECCTFRGTLVAMNPINGKMVWKTYTIPEPAVPVRKNRKGTQLWGPSGASVWSSPTLDLERGRLYVTTGDNYSDPASLTSDAIVAFDLRTGEFLWSQQFTPNDAWNIGCETDDDSNCPEARGPDLDFGSSAILVKLPSGKRALLAGQKSGVLHAVDPDQDGEILWQQRLGKGGLIGGIQWGPAADTQTIYVALSDIGIETHKDKDLGWTTSLDGNVGGGMFAYDVETGERKWYTPPPGCNGRAQCSPAQSAAISVIPGVVFSGSVDGHLRAYSTADGAVVWEYNADQEYESTNGVQTKGGSFDGPGPTIVDGMLYVNSGYGYWGGMPGNALLAFSVDDE
;
A
#
# COMPACT_ATOMS: atom_id res chain seq x y z
N MET A 1 62.25 17.75 -19.17
CA MET A 1 62.60 17.37 -20.54
C MET A 1 61.30 17.25 -21.27
N THR A 2 60.86 18.34 -21.94
CA THR A 2 60.97 18.62 -23.39
C THR A 2 60.35 17.53 -24.24
N GLN A 3 59.40 17.69 -25.17
CA GLN A 3 58.88 18.81 -25.98
C GLN A 3 57.71 18.28 -26.84
N TYR A 4 56.67 19.12 -27.02
CA TYR A 4 55.99 19.56 -28.24
C TYR A 4 55.80 18.57 -29.45
N TRP A 5 54.58 18.50 -30.01
CA TRP A 5 54.24 19.17 -31.27
C TRP A 5 52.74 19.16 -31.59
N ASN A 6 52.25 20.35 -31.99
CA ASN A 6 50.99 20.73 -32.60
C ASN A 6 50.89 20.28 -34.06
N SER A 7 49.70 19.99 -34.55
CA SER A 7 49.38 20.36 -35.98
C SER A 7 47.86 20.35 -36.23
N THR A 8 47.37 21.52 -36.50
CA THR A 8 46.08 21.90 -37.08
C THR A 8 46.00 21.48 -38.57
N ARG A 9 44.82 21.04 -39.05
CA ARG A 9 44.39 21.25 -40.46
C ARG A 9 42.89 21.39 -40.58
N THR A 10 42.47 22.61 -40.93
CA THR A 10 41.17 23.03 -41.45
C THR A 10 40.99 22.61 -42.93
N HIS A 11 39.83 22.12 -43.32
CA HIS A 11 39.37 22.18 -44.69
C HIS A 11 37.96 22.74 -44.76
N ARG A 12 37.90 23.97 -45.35
CA ARG A 12 36.71 24.61 -45.92
C ARG A 12 36.42 24.00 -47.27
N TRP A 13 35.15 23.74 -47.60
CA TRP A 13 34.67 23.65 -48.98
C TRP A 13 33.46 24.55 -49.20
N HIS A 14 33.51 25.26 -50.31
CA HIS A 14 32.66 26.36 -50.75
C HIS A 14 31.36 25.88 -51.43
N ILE A 15 30.36 26.72 -51.24
CA ILE A 15 29.05 26.83 -51.84
C ILE A 15 29.08 26.94 -53.36
N ARG A 16 28.14 26.30 -54.05
CA ARG A 16 27.66 26.74 -55.38
C ARG A 16 26.12 26.76 -55.39
N TRP A 17 25.60 27.94 -55.71
CA TRP A 17 24.22 28.22 -56.01
C TRP A 17 23.85 27.73 -57.41
N ALA A 18 22.64 27.15 -57.57
CA ALA A 18 21.96 27.07 -58.87
C ALA A 18 20.49 27.49 -58.66
N VAL A 19 20.12 28.50 -59.40
CA VAL A 19 18.78 29.07 -59.48
C VAL A 19 18.00 28.26 -60.53
N GLY A 20 16.74 27.94 -60.23
CA GLY A 20 15.85 27.27 -61.21
C GLY A 20 14.39 27.23 -60.79
N LEU A 21 13.66 28.21 -61.30
CA LEU A 21 12.24 28.26 -61.69
C LEU A 21 11.11 27.76 -60.78
N ALA A 22 10.22 28.68 -60.51
CA ALA A 22 8.90 28.54 -59.89
C ALA A 22 7.90 27.78 -60.79
N VAL A 23 7.17 26.83 -60.18
CA VAL A 23 5.82 26.44 -60.66
C VAL A 23 4.93 26.38 -59.41
N GLY A 24 3.86 27.17 -59.45
CA GLY A 24 2.89 27.25 -58.35
C GLY A 24 2.03 26.00 -58.26
N LEU A 25 1.80 25.58 -57.02
CA LEU A 25 0.71 24.69 -56.66
C LEU A 25 0.13 25.12 -55.32
N THR A 26 -1.15 25.27 -55.33
CA THR A 26 -2.10 25.62 -54.28
C THR A 26 -1.82 24.92 -52.98
N GLY A 27 -1.68 25.72 -51.91
CA GLY A 27 -1.52 25.24 -50.53
C GLY A 27 -2.76 24.57 -50.00
N LEU A 28 -2.70 23.29 -49.67
CA LEU A 28 -3.56 22.64 -48.72
C LEU A 28 -2.85 22.73 -47.34
N LEU A 29 -3.43 23.55 -46.48
CA LEU A 29 -3.07 23.61 -45.07
C LEU A 29 -3.45 22.28 -44.41
N CYS A 30 -2.49 21.37 -44.26
CA CYS A 30 -2.61 20.24 -43.32
C CYS A 30 -2.43 20.78 -41.91
N SER A 31 -3.54 20.96 -41.21
CA SER A 31 -3.56 21.08 -39.75
C SER A 31 -2.97 19.79 -39.16
N PRO A 32 -2.09 19.84 -38.14
CA PRO A 32 -1.67 18.63 -37.45
C PRO A 32 -2.91 18.04 -36.76
N GLY A 33 -3.44 16.97 -37.36
CA GLY A 33 -4.47 16.16 -36.75
C GLY A 33 -3.92 15.62 -35.42
N TRP A 34 -4.55 15.97 -34.34
CA TRP A 34 -4.37 15.29 -33.07
C TRP A 34 -4.75 13.84 -33.30
N ALA A 35 -3.76 12.94 -33.17
CA ALA A 35 -4.02 11.51 -33.16
C ALA A 35 -4.93 11.24 -31.97
N VAL A 36 -6.20 10.93 -32.25
CA VAL A 36 -7.13 10.40 -31.26
C VAL A 36 -6.53 9.05 -30.83
N ALA A 37 -6.22 8.92 -29.55
CA ALA A 37 -5.81 7.64 -28.97
C ALA A 37 -6.86 6.58 -29.37
N PRO A 38 -6.45 5.35 -29.74
CA PRO A 38 -7.40 4.31 -30.08
C PRO A 38 -8.36 4.12 -28.92
N ALA A 39 -9.66 4.07 -29.21
CA ALA A 39 -10.69 3.80 -28.21
C ALA A 39 -10.33 2.49 -27.49
N GLU A 40 -10.20 2.53 -26.15
CA GLU A 40 -9.95 1.36 -25.33
C GLU A 40 -11.03 0.31 -25.65
N GLN A 41 -10.61 -0.82 -26.19
CA GLN A 41 -11.53 -1.94 -26.47
C GLN A 41 -12.05 -2.47 -25.13
N LYS A 42 -13.36 -2.52 -24.96
CA LYS A 42 -13.98 -3.12 -23.77
C LYS A 42 -13.55 -4.58 -23.65
N PRO A 43 -13.19 -5.05 -22.44
CA PRO A 43 -12.82 -6.44 -22.22
C PRO A 43 -13.91 -7.41 -22.67
N ASP A 44 -13.52 -8.50 -23.32
CA ASP A 44 -14.43 -9.59 -23.69
C ASP A 44 -14.64 -10.53 -22.51
N GLY A 45 -15.80 -10.42 -21.86
CA GLY A 45 -16.15 -11.22 -20.68
C GLY A 45 -16.20 -12.72 -20.94
N GLN A 46 -16.54 -13.16 -22.17
CA GLN A 46 -16.53 -14.57 -22.56
C GLN A 46 -15.11 -15.10 -22.63
N ALA A 47 -14.27 -14.44 -23.37
CA ALA A 47 -12.87 -14.83 -23.52
C ALA A 47 -12.16 -14.89 -22.16
N LEU A 48 -12.39 -13.90 -21.29
CA LEU A 48 -11.85 -13.86 -19.93
C LEU A 48 -12.37 -15.02 -19.06
N TYR A 49 -13.67 -15.35 -19.14
CA TYR A 49 -14.22 -16.49 -18.43
C TYR A 49 -13.61 -17.80 -18.92
N GLU A 50 -13.53 -18.02 -20.22
CA GLU A 50 -12.96 -19.23 -20.82
C GLU A 50 -11.50 -19.40 -20.41
N GLN A 51 -10.75 -18.33 -20.41
CA GLN A 51 -9.33 -18.33 -20.06
C GLN A 51 -9.07 -18.56 -18.56
N HIS A 52 -9.87 -17.94 -17.66
CA HIS A 52 -9.52 -17.85 -16.24
C HIS A 52 -10.49 -18.56 -15.29
N CYS A 53 -11.68 -18.90 -15.72
CA CYS A 53 -12.74 -19.39 -14.84
C CYS A 53 -13.27 -20.78 -15.26
N ALA A 54 -13.34 -21.06 -16.57
CA ALA A 54 -13.97 -22.26 -17.11
C ALA A 54 -13.34 -23.55 -16.59
N LYS A 55 -12.04 -23.57 -16.33
CA LYS A 55 -11.32 -24.74 -15.82
C LYS A 55 -11.96 -25.31 -14.54
N CYS A 56 -12.44 -24.47 -13.64
CA CYS A 56 -13.14 -24.90 -12.43
C CYS A 56 -14.66 -24.92 -12.60
N HIS A 57 -15.24 -23.94 -13.30
CA HIS A 57 -16.68 -23.70 -13.37
C HIS A 57 -17.39 -24.36 -14.56
N ALA A 58 -16.66 -24.88 -15.54
CA ALA A 58 -17.18 -25.72 -16.62
C ALA A 58 -16.66 -27.17 -16.58
N GLY A 59 -15.78 -27.48 -15.60
CA GLY A 59 -15.18 -28.79 -15.43
C GLY A 59 -15.94 -29.71 -14.48
N GLN A 60 -15.31 -30.84 -14.14
CA GLN A 60 -15.87 -31.82 -13.21
C GLN A 60 -15.62 -31.47 -11.72
N SER A 61 -15.24 -30.24 -11.41
CA SER A 61 -15.01 -29.84 -10.02
C SER A 61 -16.31 -29.85 -9.23
N THR A 62 -16.40 -30.71 -8.22
CA THR A 62 -17.55 -30.76 -7.30
C THR A 62 -17.57 -29.58 -6.31
N ARG A 63 -16.50 -28.76 -6.27
CA ARG A 63 -16.36 -27.62 -5.35
C ARG A 63 -16.73 -26.27 -5.98
N ALA A 64 -16.77 -26.17 -7.31
CA ALA A 64 -17.09 -24.93 -8.02
C ALA A 64 -18.53 -24.92 -8.51
N ALA A 65 -19.23 -23.80 -8.31
CA ALA A 65 -20.57 -23.62 -8.86
C ALA A 65 -20.51 -23.69 -10.38
N GLN A 66 -21.34 -24.53 -10.99
CA GLN A 66 -21.42 -24.68 -12.45
C GLN A 66 -21.98 -23.40 -13.10
N LEU A 67 -21.63 -23.16 -14.36
CA LEU A 67 -22.00 -21.94 -15.08
C LEU A 67 -23.52 -21.71 -15.13
N ASP A 68 -24.32 -22.76 -15.26
CA ASP A 68 -25.78 -22.68 -15.28
C ASP A 68 -26.37 -22.19 -13.93
N ILE A 69 -25.71 -22.51 -12.83
CA ILE A 69 -26.07 -22.02 -11.50
C ILE A 69 -25.67 -20.54 -11.38
N MET A 70 -24.46 -20.19 -11.78
CA MET A 70 -23.97 -18.81 -11.73
C MET A 70 -24.79 -17.86 -12.61
N ARG A 71 -25.29 -18.32 -13.74
CA ARG A 71 -26.19 -17.55 -14.63
C ARG A 71 -27.49 -17.08 -13.95
N ARG A 72 -27.92 -17.75 -12.89
CA ARG A 72 -29.14 -17.37 -12.14
C ARG A 72 -28.88 -16.26 -11.12
N LEU A 73 -27.62 -16.01 -10.77
CA LEU A 73 -27.24 -15.01 -9.77
C LEU A 73 -27.41 -13.58 -10.31
N PRO A 74 -27.54 -12.58 -9.44
CA PRO A 74 -27.33 -11.17 -9.80
C PRO A 74 -25.89 -10.92 -10.28
N ALA A 75 -25.69 -10.02 -11.24
CA ALA A 75 -24.35 -9.68 -11.71
C ALA A 75 -23.50 -9.05 -10.59
N GLU A 76 -24.14 -8.28 -9.71
CA GLU A 76 -23.51 -7.67 -8.54
C GLU A 76 -23.01 -8.73 -7.55
N PHE A 77 -23.71 -9.86 -7.42
CA PHE A 77 -23.26 -10.96 -6.55
C PHE A 77 -22.00 -11.65 -7.08
N VAL A 78 -21.95 -11.87 -8.41
CA VAL A 78 -20.75 -12.44 -9.05
C VAL A 78 -19.58 -11.46 -8.94
N LEU A 79 -19.81 -10.17 -9.18
CA LEU A 79 -18.80 -9.13 -9.02
C LEU A 79 -18.29 -9.08 -7.58
N HIS A 80 -19.18 -9.05 -6.60
CA HIS A 80 -18.81 -9.09 -5.19
C HIS A 80 -17.98 -10.33 -4.83
N SER A 81 -18.35 -11.50 -5.38
CA SER A 81 -17.56 -12.72 -5.17
C SER A 81 -16.13 -12.61 -5.69
N LEU A 82 -15.92 -11.92 -6.82
CA LEU A 82 -14.61 -11.66 -7.40
C LEU A 82 -13.83 -10.56 -6.66
N GLU A 83 -14.50 -9.60 -6.05
CA GLU A 83 -13.86 -8.49 -5.36
C GLU A 83 -13.51 -8.82 -3.91
N LEU A 84 -14.43 -9.46 -3.18
CA LEU A 84 -14.38 -9.60 -1.73
C LEU A 84 -14.74 -11.01 -1.24
N GLY A 85 -15.42 -11.81 -2.08
CA GLY A 85 -15.94 -13.11 -1.70
C GLY A 85 -14.97 -14.25 -1.95
N LYS A 86 -15.53 -15.46 -2.15
CA LYS A 86 -14.75 -16.71 -2.29
C LYS A 86 -13.79 -16.73 -3.49
N MET A 87 -14.05 -15.91 -4.51
CA MET A 87 -13.24 -15.82 -5.73
C MET A 87 -12.30 -14.61 -5.73
N LYS A 88 -12.07 -13.97 -4.58
CA LYS A 88 -11.26 -12.75 -4.47
C LYS A 88 -9.83 -12.91 -4.98
N PHE A 89 -9.20 -14.07 -4.79
CA PHE A 89 -7.84 -14.33 -5.27
C PHE A 89 -7.77 -14.43 -6.80
N GLN A 90 -8.79 -14.95 -7.46
CA GLN A 90 -8.89 -14.97 -8.91
C GLN A 90 -9.29 -13.59 -9.45
N GLY A 91 -10.18 -12.92 -8.74
CA GLY A 91 -10.66 -11.59 -9.11
C GLY A 91 -9.61 -10.50 -8.96
N VAL A 92 -8.73 -10.59 -7.97
CA VAL A 92 -7.67 -9.59 -7.73
C VAL A 92 -6.63 -9.54 -8.86
N LEU A 93 -6.49 -10.63 -9.61
CA LEU A 93 -5.65 -10.72 -10.80
C LEU A 93 -6.28 -10.10 -12.05
N ARG A 94 -7.49 -9.59 -11.97
CA ARG A 94 -8.26 -8.97 -13.06
C ARG A 94 -8.43 -7.48 -12.78
N THR A 95 -8.44 -6.69 -13.86
CA THR A 95 -8.79 -5.28 -13.74
C THR A 95 -10.25 -5.12 -13.31
N ASN A 96 -10.65 -3.93 -12.91
CA ASN A 96 -12.05 -3.66 -12.56
C ASN A 96 -12.98 -3.90 -13.76
N GLU A 97 -12.58 -3.43 -14.94
CA GLU A 97 -13.32 -3.62 -16.20
C GLU A 97 -13.43 -5.10 -16.56
N GLU A 98 -12.38 -5.89 -16.37
CA GLU A 98 -12.41 -7.35 -16.62
C GLU A 98 -13.34 -8.07 -15.64
N ARG A 99 -13.29 -7.77 -14.34
CA ARG A 99 -14.23 -8.34 -13.35
C ARG A 99 -15.67 -8.04 -13.69
N ARG A 100 -15.97 -6.83 -14.11
CA ARG A 100 -17.30 -6.41 -14.54
C ARG A 100 -17.73 -7.13 -15.82
N ALA A 101 -16.85 -7.22 -16.81
CA ALA A 101 -17.13 -7.93 -18.07
C ALA A 101 -17.40 -9.43 -17.82
N ILE A 102 -16.60 -10.09 -16.98
CA ILE A 102 -16.83 -11.48 -16.55
C ILE A 102 -18.20 -11.64 -15.88
N SER A 103 -18.52 -10.77 -14.92
CA SER A 103 -19.77 -10.83 -14.16
C SER A 103 -21.00 -10.63 -15.03
N GLU A 104 -20.95 -9.66 -15.95
CA GLU A 104 -22.02 -9.40 -16.91
C GLU A 104 -22.19 -10.56 -17.90
N TRP A 105 -21.09 -11.14 -18.37
CA TRP A 105 -21.16 -12.28 -19.29
C TRP A 105 -21.71 -13.54 -18.62
N ILE A 106 -21.18 -13.91 -17.43
CA ILE A 106 -21.65 -15.08 -16.68
C ILE A 106 -23.16 -15.03 -16.47
N THR A 107 -23.66 -13.90 -16.02
CA THR A 107 -25.07 -13.77 -15.62
C THR A 107 -26.00 -13.35 -16.76
N SER A 108 -25.44 -12.91 -17.89
CA SER A 108 -26.17 -12.27 -19.00
C SER A 108 -27.00 -11.06 -18.54
N LYS A 109 -26.62 -10.44 -17.42
CA LYS A 109 -27.26 -9.27 -16.82
C LYS A 109 -26.27 -8.13 -16.79
N LYS A 110 -26.77 -6.91 -17.05
CA LYS A 110 -25.93 -5.72 -16.93
C LYS A 110 -25.78 -5.32 -15.48
N LEU A 111 -24.54 -5.07 -15.08
CA LEU A 111 -24.25 -4.35 -13.85
C LEU A 111 -24.79 -2.92 -13.96
N LYS A 112 -25.25 -2.38 -12.86
CA LYS A 112 -25.56 -0.95 -12.80
C LYS A 112 -24.36 -0.17 -13.30
N PRO A 113 -24.56 0.86 -14.14
CA PRO A 113 -23.46 1.73 -14.53
C PRO A 113 -22.70 2.20 -13.30
N GLU A 114 -21.41 2.21 -13.36
CA GLU A 114 -20.56 2.68 -12.24
C GLU A 114 -20.85 4.16 -11.90
N ALA A 115 -21.33 4.94 -12.88
CA ALA A 115 -21.87 6.28 -12.67
C ALA A 115 -23.13 6.30 -11.80
N ALA A 116 -23.90 5.21 -11.75
CA ALA A 116 -25.06 5.13 -10.84
C ALA A 116 -24.63 4.93 -9.36
N THR A 117 -23.37 4.54 -9.10
CA THR A 117 -22.76 4.61 -7.77
C THR A 117 -22.06 5.95 -7.54
N ASP A 118 -21.85 6.76 -8.58
CA ASP A 118 -21.35 8.13 -8.47
C ASP A 118 -22.44 9.13 -7.98
N GLU A 119 -23.72 8.80 -8.14
CA GLU A 119 -24.83 9.64 -7.67
C GLU A 119 -24.95 9.71 -6.14
N THR A 120 -24.17 8.96 -5.40
CA THR A 120 -24.22 8.94 -3.94
C THR A 120 -22.99 9.52 -3.23
N VAL A 121 -22.18 10.32 -3.91
CA VAL A 121 -21.22 11.16 -3.18
C VAL A 121 -21.99 12.35 -2.65
N ALA A 122 -22.55 12.19 -1.45
CA ALA A 122 -23.28 13.24 -0.73
C ALA A 122 -22.39 13.86 0.36
N GLY A 123 -22.94 14.80 1.09
CA GLY A 123 -22.26 15.41 2.23
C GLY A 123 -21.20 16.44 1.83
N PHE A 124 -21.35 17.10 0.69
CA PHE A 124 -20.44 18.18 0.29
C PHE A 124 -20.52 19.35 1.26
N CYS A 125 -19.36 19.96 1.52
CA CYS A 125 -19.27 21.20 2.23
C CYS A 125 -19.99 22.30 1.45
N ALA A 126 -20.59 23.25 2.16
CA ALA A 126 -21.36 24.33 1.53
C ALA A 126 -20.51 25.23 0.62
N ASP A 127 -19.23 25.34 0.90
CA ASP A 127 -18.23 26.12 0.18
C ASP A 127 -17.35 25.27 -0.76
N ALA A 128 -17.68 24.01 -1.01
CA ALA A 128 -16.86 23.13 -1.85
C ALA A 128 -16.56 23.73 -3.23
N PRO A 129 -15.31 23.67 -3.76
CA PRO A 129 -14.15 22.93 -3.20
C PRO A 129 -13.38 23.66 -2.10
N GLY A 130 -13.85 24.77 -1.56
CA GLY A 130 -13.25 25.53 -0.48
C GLY A 130 -11.81 26.02 -0.74
N GLU A 131 -11.29 26.81 0.16
CA GLU A 131 -9.87 27.17 0.12
C GLU A 131 -9.01 26.07 0.72
N PHE A 132 -7.78 25.94 0.22
CA PHE A 132 -6.78 25.02 0.76
C PHE A 132 -5.46 25.76 0.92
N MET A 133 -5.19 26.11 2.14
CA MET A 133 -3.92 26.75 2.52
C MET A 133 -3.26 25.93 3.63
N VAL A 134 -1.95 25.87 3.57
CA VAL A 134 -1.12 25.23 4.58
C VAL A 134 -0.14 26.28 5.07
N GLU A 135 -0.28 26.67 6.32
CA GLU A 135 0.67 27.57 6.97
C GLU A 135 1.99 26.84 7.22
N ASP A 136 3.11 27.58 7.15
CA ASP A 136 4.42 26.99 7.45
C ASP A 136 4.45 26.54 8.91
N GLY A 137 4.79 25.26 9.14
CA GLY A 137 4.82 24.67 10.49
C GLY A 137 3.45 24.22 11.02
N ALA A 138 2.37 24.38 10.26
CA ALA A 138 1.04 23.90 10.67
C ALA A 138 1.04 22.39 10.96
N PRO A 139 0.24 21.95 11.94
CA PRO A 139 0.09 20.53 12.24
C PRO A 139 -0.30 19.71 11.02
N GLN A 140 0.40 18.58 10.81
CA GLN A 140 0.12 17.68 9.70
C GLN A 140 0.58 16.25 9.99
N TRP A 141 -0.07 15.29 9.33
CA TRP A 141 0.39 13.91 9.18
C TRP A 141 0.40 13.57 7.70
N ASN A 142 1.57 13.63 7.08
CA ASN A 142 1.69 13.59 5.63
C ASN A 142 2.30 12.26 5.16
N GLY A 143 1.46 11.36 4.71
CA GLY A 143 1.85 10.03 4.24
C GLY A 143 1.84 8.96 5.34
N TRP A 144 2.56 7.86 5.12
CA TRP A 144 2.54 6.67 5.98
C TRP A 144 3.13 6.92 7.38
N GLY A 145 4.34 7.45 7.44
CA GLY A 145 4.97 7.75 8.72
C GLY A 145 5.21 9.26 8.80
N VAL A 146 4.63 9.95 9.64
CA VAL A 146 4.58 11.41 9.82
C VAL A 146 5.74 12.23 9.19
N ASP A 147 6.92 11.63 9.10
CA ASP A 147 8.17 12.21 8.60
C ASP A 147 8.84 11.37 7.50
N VAL A 148 10.00 11.79 7.05
CA VAL A 148 10.76 11.09 5.99
C VAL A 148 11.48 9.84 6.51
N VAL A 149 11.64 9.69 7.83
CA VAL A 149 12.28 8.55 8.50
C VAL A 149 11.28 7.50 8.98
N ASN A 150 9.98 7.70 8.73
CA ASN A 150 8.88 6.80 9.09
C ASN A 150 8.74 6.52 10.60
N SER A 151 9.04 7.51 11.45
CA SER A 151 9.00 7.35 12.92
C SER A 151 7.62 6.99 13.47
N ARG A 152 6.54 7.43 12.81
CA ARG A 152 5.15 7.34 13.30
C ARG A 152 4.96 7.95 14.70
N PHE A 153 5.85 8.86 15.05
CA PHE A 153 5.82 9.66 16.27
C PHE A 153 5.40 11.09 15.94
N GLN A 154 4.29 11.53 16.52
CA GLN A 154 3.78 12.89 16.35
C GLN A 154 4.16 13.75 17.55
N PRO A 155 4.95 14.81 17.38
CA PRO A 155 5.30 15.72 18.46
C PRO A 155 4.06 16.39 19.10
N ALA A 156 4.15 16.79 20.37
CA ALA A 156 3.03 17.33 21.13
C ALA A 156 2.35 18.54 20.46
N GLU A 157 3.14 19.46 19.93
CA GLU A 157 2.65 20.65 19.23
C GLU A 157 1.94 20.34 17.91
N GLN A 158 2.24 19.20 17.30
CA GLN A 158 1.58 18.73 16.07
C GLN A 158 0.38 17.83 16.38
N ALA A 159 0.45 17.06 17.46
CA ALA A 159 -0.64 16.18 17.90
C ALA A 159 -1.86 16.97 18.40
N GLY A 160 -1.62 18.04 19.14
CA GLY A 160 -2.68 18.89 19.70
C GLY A 160 -3.53 18.21 20.78
N VAL A 161 -3.15 16.99 21.20
CA VAL A 161 -3.78 16.23 22.31
C VAL A 161 -2.71 15.69 23.23
N SER A 162 -2.89 15.86 24.54
CA SER A 162 -1.97 15.33 25.55
C SER A 162 -2.39 13.96 26.07
N ALA A 163 -1.48 13.26 26.74
CA ALA A 163 -1.76 11.96 27.35
C ALA A 163 -2.94 11.99 28.34
N GLU A 164 -3.07 13.07 29.12
CA GLU A 164 -4.15 13.25 30.11
C GLU A 164 -5.51 13.47 29.42
N GLN A 165 -5.50 13.99 28.19
CA GLN A 165 -6.72 14.25 27.43
C GLN A 165 -7.25 13.01 26.70
N VAL A 166 -6.40 12.04 26.42
CA VAL A 166 -6.74 10.85 25.60
C VAL A 166 -7.96 10.09 26.15
N SER A 167 -8.11 10.02 27.48
CA SER A 167 -9.26 9.36 28.11
C SER A 167 -10.62 10.00 27.79
N ARG A 168 -10.64 11.23 27.24
CA ARG A 168 -11.83 11.99 26.84
C ARG A 168 -12.16 11.88 25.35
N LEU A 169 -11.34 11.20 24.54
CA LEU A 169 -11.57 11.04 23.12
C LEU A 169 -12.94 10.40 22.84
N LYS A 170 -13.75 11.05 22.00
CA LYS A 170 -15.05 10.59 21.52
C LYS A 170 -15.13 10.75 20.00
N VAL A 171 -15.96 9.94 19.36
CA VAL A 171 -16.24 10.11 17.92
C VAL A 171 -16.90 11.47 17.70
N LYS A 172 -16.28 12.31 16.90
CA LYS A 172 -16.81 13.61 16.47
C LYS A 172 -17.63 13.47 15.20
N TRP A 173 -17.12 12.71 14.25
CA TRP A 173 -17.82 12.39 13.02
C TRP A 173 -17.38 11.03 12.44
N ALA A 174 -18.23 10.45 11.60
CA ALA A 174 -17.95 9.29 10.78
C ALA A 174 -18.24 9.60 9.31
N PHE A 175 -17.42 9.07 8.41
CA PHE A 175 -17.61 9.15 6.97
C PHE A 175 -17.70 7.73 6.39
N GLY A 176 -18.75 7.44 5.63
CA GLY A 176 -18.96 6.14 5.02
C GLY A 176 -18.17 5.99 3.72
N LEU A 177 -17.30 4.98 3.66
CA LEU A 177 -16.53 4.63 2.48
C LEU A 177 -17.25 3.53 1.66
N PRO A 178 -17.01 3.38 0.34
CA PRO A 178 -17.82 2.50 -0.51
C PRO A 178 -17.45 1.01 -0.41
N MET A 179 -16.74 0.59 0.61
CA MET A 179 -16.12 -0.74 0.72
C MET A 179 -16.04 -1.22 2.16
N ASP A 180 -16.06 -2.53 2.36
CA ASP A 180 -15.97 -3.23 3.64
C ASP A 180 -14.53 -3.58 4.09
N TYR A 181 -13.52 -2.99 3.49
CA TYR A 181 -12.16 -2.89 4.04
C TYR A 181 -11.40 -1.70 3.47
N GLN A 182 -10.62 -1.03 4.28
CA GLN A 182 -9.86 0.17 3.93
C GLN A 182 -8.38 -0.05 4.23
N THR A 183 -7.53 0.29 3.27
CA THR A 183 -6.09 0.05 3.33
C THR A 183 -5.24 1.31 3.22
N SER A 184 -5.82 2.43 2.76
CA SER A 184 -5.14 3.71 2.67
C SER A 184 -5.24 4.46 4.00
N GLN A 185 -4.10 4.75 4.63
CA GLN A 185 -4.08 5.55 5.86
C GLN A 185 -4.55 6.98 5.57
N PRO A 186 -5.35 7.60 6.45
CA PRO A 186 -5.69 9.01 6.34
C PRO A 186 -4.45 9.90 6.36
N THR A 187 -4.34 10.81 5.40
CA THR A 187 -3.33 11.88 5.38
C THR A 187 -4.01 13.18 5.75
N VAL A 188 -3.45 13.90 6.73
CA VAL A 188 -4.01 15.17 7.19
C VAL A 188 -3.01 16.30 6.95
N VAL A 189 -3.41 17.24 6.09
CA VAL A 189 -2.59 18.42 5.77
C VAL A 189 -3.51 19.63 5.64
N GLY A 190 -3.18 20.71 6.32
CA GLY A 190 -4.06 21.86 6.44
C GLY A 190 -5.40 21.48 7.09
N ASN A 191 -6.49 21.96 6.53
CA ASN A 191 -7.83 21.65 7.02
C ASN A 191 -8.45 20.36 6.41
N ARG A 192 -7.65 19.47 5.79
CA ARG A 192 -8.20 18.33 5.02
C ARG A 192 -7.63 16.98 5.40
N VAL A 193 -8.52 16.01 5.37
CA VAL A 193 -8.19 14.57 5.36
C VAL A 193 -8.26 14.08 3.92
N PHE A 194 -7.19 13.44 3.45
CA PHE A 194 -7.13 12.77 2.16
C PHE A 194 -7.07 11.26 2.38
N VAL A 195 -7.93 10.50 1.69
CA VAL A 195 -7.97 9.04 1.81
C VAL A 195 -8.32 8.40 0.47
N GLY A 196 -7.67 7.28 0.16
CA GLY A 196 -7.95 6.44 -1.00
C GLY A 196 -8.77 5.20 -0.63
N THR A 197 -9.36 4.54 -1.62
CA THR A 197 -10.09 3.29 -1.44
C THR A 197 -9.71 2.25 -2.49
N MET A 198 -9.81 0.99 -2.14
CA MET A 198 -9.56 -0.13 -3.08
C MET A 198 -10.60 -0.21 -4.20
N LYS A 199 -11.77 0.42 -4.06
CA LYS A 199 -12.75 0.59 -5.18
C LYS A 199 -12.39 1.71 -6.15
N GLY A 200 -11.20 2.32 -6.00
CA GLY A 200 -10.75 3.36 -6.90
C GLY A 200 -11.50 4.65 -6.70
N ARG A 201 -11.47 5.20 -5.51
CA ARG A 201 -11.92 6.57 -5.21
C ARG A 201 -10.98 7.22 -4.22
N VAL A 202 -10.74 8.51 -4.43
CA VAL A 202 -9.94 9.37 -3.56
C VAL A 202 -10.85 10.49 -3.09
N TYR A 203 -10.78 10.79 -1.80
CA TYR A 203 -11.58 11.82 -1.15
C TYR A 203 -10.71 12.90 -0.53
N SER A 204 -11.23 14.12 -0.54
CA SER A 204 -10.75 15.23 0.29
C SER A 204 -11.90 15.68 1.18
N ILE A 205 -11.75 15.49 2.46
CA ILE A 205 -12.78 15.66 3.50
C ILE A 205 -12.31 16.77 4.44
N ASP A 206 -13.23 17.59 4.92
CA ASP A 206 -12.92 18.59 5.94
C ASP A 206 -12.53 17.89 7.26
N ALA A 207 -11.38 18.26 7.81
CA ALA A 207 -10.82 17.59 8.98
C ALA A 207 -11.69 17.71 10.23
N LYS A 208 -12.37 18.85 10.42
CA LYS A 208 -13.16 19.15 11.64
C LYS A 208 -14.61 18.69 11.56
N THR A 209 -15.22 18.76 10.37
CA THR A 209 -16.66 18.51 10.20
C THR A 209 -17.00 17.21 9.47
N GLY A 210 -16.03 16.62 8.77
CA GLY A 210 -16.25 15.40 7.98
C GLY A 210 -17.03 15.64 6.68
N CYS A 211 -17.34 16.89 6.28
CA CYS A 211 -17.97 17.15 5.00
C CYS A 211 -16.96 17.00 3.84
N LEU A 212 -17.46 16.73 2.65
CA LEU A 212 -16.65 16.44 1.47
C LEU A 212 -16.34 17.71 0.67
N TYR A 213 -15.07 17.97 0.39
CA TYR A 213 -14.67 19.00 -0.56
C TYR A 213 -14.70 18.52 -2.01
N TRP A 214 -14.12 17.36 -2.26
CA TRP A 214 -14.13 16.72 -3.58
C TRP A 214 -13.85 15.21 -3.49
N SER A 215 -14.24 14.52 -4.53
CA SER A 215 -13.78 13.14 -4.79
C SER A 215 -13.32 12.98 -6.23
N MET A 216 -12.37 12.05 -6.44
CA MET A 216 -11.82 11.72 -7.75
C MET A 216 -11.78 10.20 -7.90
N LYS A 217 -12.03 9.72 -9.12
CA LYS A 217 -11.99 8.30 -9.46
C LYS A 217 -10.73 7.99 -10.27
N PRO A 218 -9.69 7.36 -9.69
CA PRO A 218 -8.57 6.81 -10.44
C PRO A 218 -9.00 5.58 -11.25
N ARG A 219 -8.12 5.08 -12.11
CA ARG A 219 -8.40 3.90 -12.96
C ARG A 219 -8.54 2.62 -12.15
N ALA A 220 -7.79 2.50 -11.09
CA ALA A 220 -7.75 1.31 -10.25
C ALA A 220 -7.79 1.64 -8.76
N GLY A 221 -7.85 0.61 -7.92
CA GLY A 221 -7.89 0.75 -6.47
C GLY A 221 -6.66 1.46 -5.90
N VAL A 222 -6.87 2.27 -4.87
CA VAL A 222 -5.80 3.01 -4.17
C VAL A 222 -5.61 2.40 -2.79
N ARG A 223 -4.52 1.63 -2.63
CA ARG A 223 -4.08 1.07 -1.36
C ARG A 223 -3.07 1.97 -0.66
N SER A 224 -2.22 2.65 -1.44
CA SER A 224 -1.21 3.54 -0.91
C SER A 224 -1.82 4.71 -0.15
N THR A 225 -1.12 5.19 0.87
CA THR A 225 -1.45 6.46 1.51
C THR A 225 -1.10 7.61 0.56
N LEU A 226 -1.84 8.69 0.66
CA LEU A 226 -1.62 9.88 -0.16
C LEU A 226 -0.53 10.76 0.46
N VAL A 227 0.18 11.51 -0.37
CA VAL A 227 1.21 12.48 0.06
C VAL A 227 0.89 13.83 -0.54
N VAL A 228 0.97 14.89 0.27
CA VAL A 228 0.70 16.26 -0.17
C VAL A 228 2.01 17.05 -0.22
N GLY A 229 2.21 17.79 -1.30
CA GLY A 229 3.39 18.63 -1.46
C GLY A 229 3.08 19.99 -2.05
N LYS A 230 3.88 20.98 -1.67
CA LYS A 230 3.85 22.32 -2.27
C LYS A 230 4.47 22.27 -3.68
N LEU A 231 3.76 22.81 -4.68
CA LEU A 231 4.28 22.92 -6.03
C LEU A 231 5.31 24.05 -6.11
N PRO A 232 6.57 23.75 -6.46
CA PRO A 232 7.62 24.77 -6.52
C PRO A 232 7.29 25.91 -7.51
N GLY A 233 7.64 27.16 -7.15
CA GLY A 233 7.53 28.30 -8.04
C GLY A 233 6.11 28.84 -8.26
N THR A 234 5.14 28.44 -7.44
CA THR A 234 3.78 28.97 -7.51
C THR A 234 3.55 30.07 -6.46
N ASP A 235 2.92 31.18 -6.90
CA ASP A 235 2.45 32.26 -6.05
C ASP A 235 1.06 32.71 -6.55
N PRO A 236 -0.02 32.57 -5.76
CA PRO A 236 -0.04 31.93 -4.44
C PRO A 236 0.36 30.45 -4.47
N ALA A 237 0.80 29.92 -3.29
CA ALA A 237 1.22 28.55 -3.15
C ALA A 237 0.14 27.55 -3.58
N ARG A 238 0.49 26.63 -4.46
CA ARG A 238 -0.37 25.52 -4.87
C ARG A 238 0.15 24.21 -4.27
N TYR A 239 -0.77 23.35 -3.87
CA TYR A 239 -0.46 22.05 -3.30
C TYR A 239 -0.98 20.94 -4.21
N VAL A 240 -0.28 19.82 -4.21
CA VAL A 240 -0.55 18.66 -5.06
C VAL A 240 -0.63 17.42 -4.19
N VAL A 241 -1.62 16.59 -4.43
CA VAL A 241 -1.79 15.27 -3.81
C VAL A 241 -1.22 14.22 -4.76
N TYR A 242 -0.29 13.40 -4.26
CA TYR A 242 0.33 12.29 -5.00
C TYR A 242 -0.08 10.97 -4.40
N PHE A 243 -0.32 9.96 -5.23
CA PHE A 243 -0.60 8.58 -4.84
C PHE A 243 -0.38 7.61 -5.99
N GLY A 244 -0.30 6.33 -5.69
CA GLY A 244 -0.26 5.26 -6.66
C GLY A 244 -1.50 4.37 -6.60
N ASP A 245 -1.82 3.71 -7.72
CA ASP A 245 -2.92 2.76 -7.79
C ASP A 245 -2.45 1.30 -7.99
N SER A 246 -3.40 0.38 -7.97
CA SER A 246 -3.16 -1.06 -8.12
C SER A 246 -2.89 -1.51 -9.57
N GLU A 247 -2.67 -0.59 -10.51
CA GLU A 247 -2.22 -0.82 -11.88
C GLU A 247 -0.91 -0.09 -12.19
N ALA A 248 -0.10 0.19 -11.15
CA ALA A 248 1.19 0.85 -11.23
C ALA A 248 1.14 2.25 -11.89
N THR A 249 0.03 2.98 -11.71
CA THR A 249 -0.13 4.36 -12.17
C THR A 249 0.03 5.33 -11.00
N VAL A 250 0.87 6.33 -11.17
CA VAL A 250 1.05 7.45 -10.23
C VAL A 250 0.23 8.63 -10.70
N TYR A 251 -0.43 9.28 -9.76
CA TYR A 251 -1.29 10.44 -9.98
C TYR A 251 -0.76 11.67 -9.25
N ALA A 252 -1.01 12.83 -9.83
CA ALA A 252 -0.90 14.13 -9.18
C ALA A 252 -2.20 14.90 -9.37
N LEU A 253 -2.83 15.29 -8.28
CA LEU A 253 -4.05 16.06 -8.28
C LEU A 253 -3.81 17.43 -7.63
N ASP A 254 -4.47 18.46 -8.13
CA ASP A 254 -4.58 19.73 -7.42
C ASP A 254 -5.28 19.50 -6.08
N ALA A 255 -4.62 19.79 -4.97
CA ALA A 255 -5.10 19.45 -3.63
C ALA A 255 -6.40 20.17 -3.25
N ARG A 256 -6.63 21.38 -3.80
CA ARG A 256 -7.83 22.16 -3.56
C ARG A 256 -9.05 21.61 -4.27
N THR A 257 -8.89 21.21 -5.54
CA THR A 257 -10.01 20.91 -6.44
C THR A 257 -10.17 19.45 -6.81
N GLY A 258 -9.18 18.59 -6.53
CA GLY A 258 -9.14 17.19 -6.98
C GLY A 258 -8.88 17.03 -8.49
N LYS A 259 -8.64 18.13 -9.23
CA LYS A 259 -8.38 18.07 -10.66
C LYS A 259 -7.06 17.38 -10.94
N GLU A 260 -7.07 16.39 -11.84
CA GLU A 260 -5.86 15.72 -12.30
C GLU A 260 -4.94 16.71 -13.01
N LEU A 261 -3.69 16.78 -12.57
CA LEU A 261 -2.61 17.54 -13.19
C LEU A 261 -1.82 16.68 -14.15
N TRP A 262 -1.49 15.48 -13.71
CA TRP A 262 -0.88 14.44 -14.52
C TRP A 262 -1.09 13.06 -13.88
N ARG A 263 -0.99 12.02 -14.72
CA ARG A 263 -0.84 10.64 -14.30
C ARG A 263 0.17 9.94 -15.20
N ASN A 264 0.87 8.95 -14.67
CA ASN A 264 1.88 8.20 -15.41
C ASN A 264 1.93 6.75 -14.94
N LYS A 265 1.78 5.81 -15.87
CA LYS A 265 2.05 4.39 -15.60
C LYS A 265 3.56 4.19 -15.59
N ILE A 266 4.10 3.63 -14.52
CA ILE A 266 5.55 3.57 -14.25
C ILE A 266 6.15 2.18 -14.39
N ASP A 267 5.30 1.18 -14.64
CA ASP A 267 5.72 -0.19 -14.93
C ASP A 267 4.75 -0.86 -15.89
N ASP A 268 5.29 -1.62 -16.88
CA ASP A 268 4.50 -2.30 -17.89
C ASP A 268 4.21 -3.77 -17.52
N HIS A 269 4.79 -4.29 -16.43
CA HIS A 269 4.49 -5.64 -15.97
C HIS A 269 3.01 -5.75 -15.59
N PRO A 270 2.26 -6.73 -16.12
CA PRO A 270 0.79 -6.78 -15.96
C PRO A 270 0.33 -6.91 -14.51
N MET A 271 1.17 -7.47 -13.65
CA MET A 271 0.86 -7.66 -12.23
C MET A 271 1.44 -6.57 -11.33
N ALA A 272 2.20 -5.59 -11.88
CA ALA A 272 2.81 -4.52 -11.10
C ALA A 272 1.77 -3.63 -10.42
N ARG A 273 2.05 -3.23 -9.18
CA ARG A 273 1.16 -2.42 -8.32
C ARG A 273 1.93 -1.45 -7.46
N ILE A 274 1.27 -0.38 -7.07
CA ILE A 274 1.75 0.53 -6.03
C ILE A 274 0.88 0.32 -4.79
N THR A 275 1.45 -0.32 -3.79
CA THR A 275 0.78 -0.57 -2.49
C THR A 275 1.46 0.18 -1.36
N GLY A 276 2.79 0.34 -1.43
CA GLY A 276 3.56 1.19 -0.54
C GLY A 276 3.30 2.67 -0.80
N THR A 277 3.43 3.47 0.24
CA THR A 277 3.19 4.91 0.16
C THR A 277 4.38 5.61 -0.51
N PRO A 278 4.17 6.41 -1.56
CA PRO A 278 5.23 7.25 -2.11
C PRO A 278 5.81 8.20 -1.06
N LYS A 279 7.07 8.58 -1.20
CA LYS A 279 7.73 9.55 -0.35
C LYS A 279 8.14 10.77 -1.16
N LEU A 280 7.67 11.94 -0.74
CA LEU A 280 8.01 13.22 -1.38
C LEU A 280 9.10 13.92 -0.58
N HIS A 281 10.18 14.29 -1.25
CA HIS A 281 11.21 15.17 -0.67
C HIS A 281 11.83 16.06 -1.74
N GLY A 282 11.85 17.37 -1.47
CA GLY A 282 12.37 18.35 -2.42
C GLY A 282 11.68 18.27 -3.79
N ASN A 283 12.45 18.04 -4.83
CA ASN A 283 11.96 17.90 -6.21
C ASN A 283 11.90 16.42 -6.67
N ARG A 284 11.69 15.48 -5.77
CA ARG A 284 11.60 14.04 -6.04
C ARG A 284 10.43 13.39 -5.33
N LEU A 285 9.75 12.54 -6.07
CA LEU A 285 8.74 11.60 -5.56
C LEU A 285 9.32 10.19 -5.73
N TYR A 286 9.55 9.48 -4.63
CA TYR A 286 10.06 8.12 -4.61
C TYR A 286 8.89 7.16 -4.47
N VAL A 287 8.73 6.25 -5.42
CA VAL A 287 7.58 5.35 -5.53
C VAL A 287 8.04 3.90 -5.47
N PRO A 288 7.61 3.14 -4.45
CA PRO A 288 7.88 1.71 -4.36
C PRO A 288 6.86 0.92 -5.18
N LEU A 289 7.29 -0.21 -5.76
CA LEU A 289 6.41 -1.12 -6.50
C LEU A 289 6.52 -2.55 -5.99
N THR A 290 5.38 -3.20 -5.98
CA THR A 290 5.19 -4.64 -5.76
C THR A 290 4.39 -5.24 -6.93
N ALA A 291 4.11 -6.55 -6.87
CA ALA A 291 3.23 -7.22 -7.83
C ALA A 291 2.31 -8.22 -7.13
N LEU A 292 1.26 -8.65 -7.86
CA LEU A 292 0.47 -9.84 -7.51
C LEU A 292 0.91 -11.08 -8.30
N GLU A 293 2.12 -11.10 -8.81
CA GLU A 293 2.63 -12.28 -9.51
C GLU A 293 2.77 -13.49 -8.58
N GLU A 294 3.03 -13.23 -7.31
CA GLU A 294 2.92 -14.17 -6.21
C GLU A 294 1.56 -14.92 -6.20
N ALA A 295 0.45 -14.19 -6.35
CA ALA A 295 -0.87 -14.80 -6.45
C ALA A 295 -1.11 -15.49 -7.80
N ALA A 296 -0.53 -15.00 -8.89
CA ALA A 296 -0.63 -15.62 -10.20
C ALA A 296 0.07 -16.99 -10.25
N GLY A 297 1.08 -17.21 -9.42
CA GLY A 297 1.74 -18.50 -9.23
C GLY A 297 0.83 -19.66 -8.85
N ALA A 298 -0.38 -19.39 -8.33
CA ALA A 298 -1.41 -20.40 -8.07
C ALA A 298 -1.93 -21.08 -9.35
N ASP A 299 -1.78 -20.46 -10.52
CA ASP A 299 -2.17 -21.06 -11.80
C ASP A 299 -0.97 -21.72 -12.46
N ALA A 300 -0.98 -23.04 -12.52
CA ALA A 300 0.10 -23.81 -13.13
C ALA A 300 0.25 -23.61 -14.65
N ASP A 301 -0.68 -22.93 -15.30
CA ASP A 301 -0.57 -22.52 -16.70
C ASP A 301 0.05 -21.12 -16.85
N TYR A 302 0.28 -20.39 -15.75
CA TYR A 302 0.97 -19.11 -15.72
C TYR A 302 2.49 -19.28 -15.77
N GLU A 303 3.16 -18.59 -16.69
CA GLU A 303 4.63 -18.56 -16.79
C GLU A 303 5.22 -17.70 -15.65
N CYS A 304 5.27 -18.26 -14.47
CA CYS A 304 5.78 -17.60 -13.26
C CYS A 304 7.30 -17.65 -13.18
N CYS A 305 8.03 -16.67 -12.68
CA CYS A 305 7.64 -15.31 -12.36
C CYS A 305 8.75 -14.38 -12.87
N THR A 306 8.41 -13.15 -13.23
CA THR A 306 9.37 -12.23 -13.87
C THR A 306 9.44 -10.85 -13.21
N PHE A 307 8.51 -10.51 -12.33
CA PHE A 307 8.52 -9.25 -11.61
C PHE A 307 9.70 -9.17 -10.63
N ARG A 308 10.30 -8.01 -10.56
CA ARG A 308 11.33 -7.68 -9.58
C ARG A 308 10.90 -6.44 -8.79
N GLY A 309 11.02 -6.47 -7.48
CA GLY A 309 10.78 -5.33 -6.64
C GLY A 309 11.44 -4.08 -7.21
N THR A 310 10.74 -2.97 -7.26
CA THR A 310 11.16 -1.81 -8.04
C THR A 310 11.01 -0.53 -7.21
N LEU A 311 11.95 0.38 -7.40
CA LEU A 311 11.86 1.77 -6.95
C LEU A 311 11.96 2.71 -8.15
N VAL A 312 11.14 3.76 -8.13
CA VAL A 312 11.15 4.81 -9.15
C VAL A 312 11.25 6.18 -8.49
N ALA A 313 12.19 7.01 -8.92
CA ALA A 313 12.17 8.44 -8.60
C ALA A 313 11.57 9.22 -9.75
N MET A 314 10.64 10.10 -9.43
CA MET A 314 9.91 10.91 -10.41
C MET A 314 10.08 12.40 -10.10
N ASN A 315 9.95 13.22 -11.14
CA ASN A 315 9.78 14.65 -11.00
C ASN A 315 8.32 14.94 -10.59
N PRO A 316 8.04 15.51 -9.41
CA PRO A 316 6.67 15.71 -8.93
C PRO A 316 5.88 16.76 -9.75
N ILE A 317 6.56 17.64 -10.49
CA ILE A 317 5.89 18.71 -11.28
C ILE A 317 5.22 18.13 -12.53
N ASN A 318 5.87 17.16 -13.20
CA ASN A 318 5.45 16.68 -14.52
C ASN A 318 5.35 15.16 -14.65
N GLY A 319 5.58 14.42 -13.56
CA GLY A 319 5.48 12.96 -13.53
C GLY A 319 6.58 12.22 -14.32
N LYS A 320 7.60 12.91 -14.85
CA LYS A 320 8.67 12.24 -15.60
C LYS A 320 9.55 11.41 -14.67
N MET A 321 9.81 10.18 -15.07
CA MET A 321 10.76 9.29 -14.40
C MET A 321 12.18 9.89 -14.48
N VAL A 322 12.88 9.89 -13.34
CA VAL A 322 14.27 10.35 -13.23
C VAL A 322 15.22 9.17 -13.23
N TRP A 323 14.89 8.16 -12.42
CA TRP A 323 15.56 6.86 -12.42
C TRP A 323 14.59 5.77 -12.00
N LYS A 324 14.91 4.54 -12.39
CA LYS A 324 14.23 3.29 -11.99
C LYS A 324 15.29 2.28 -11.63
N THR A 325 15.15 1.62 -10.49
CA THR A 325 16.05 0.58 -10.01
C THR A 325 15.28 -0.61 -9.51
N TYR A 326 15.94 -1.76 -9.44
CA TYR A 326 15.36 -3.03 -9.03
C TYR A 326 16.03 -3.53 -7.75
N THR A 327 15.26 -4.18 -6.89
CA THR A 327 15.80 -4.86 -5.70
C THR A 327 16.62 -6.09 -6.10
N ILE A 328 16.21 -6.81 -7.13
CA ILE A 328 16.97 -7.89 -7.75
C ILE A 328 17.63 -7.32 -9.01
N PRO A 329 18.96 -7.14 -9.05
CA PRO A 329 19.65 -6.55 -10.21
C PRO A 329 19.51 -7.38 -11.49
N GLU A 330 19.60 -8.71 -11.36
CA GLU A 330 19.58 -9.64 -12.49
C GLU A 330 18.16 -9.78 -13.06
N PRO A 331 17.97 -9.72 -14.39
CA PRO A 331 16.68 -10.00 -15.01
C PRO A 331 16.31 -11.48 -14.86
N ALA A 332 15.00 -11.76 -14.77
CA ALA A 332 14.52 -13.13 -14.78
C ALA A 332 14.89 -13.84 -16.09
N VAL A 333 15.33 -15.09 -15.97
CA VAL A 333 15.68 -16.00 -17.07
C VAL A 333 14.88 -17.29 -16.97
N PRO A 334 14.76 -18.11 -18.03
CA PRO A 334 14.14 -19.42 -17.94
C PRO A 334 14.89 -20.32 -16.94
N VAL A 335 14.20 -20.86 -15.94
CA VAL A 335 14.80 -21.72 -14.90
C VAL A 335 14.47 -23.19 -15.15
N ARG A 336 13.18 -23.53 -15.17
CA ARG A 336 12.69 -24.90 -15.34
C ARG A 336 11.30 -24.89 -15.96
N LYS A 337 10.83 -26.07 -16.34
CA LYS A 337 9.41 -26.26 -16.69
C LYS A 337 8.71 -26.96 -15.53
N ASN A 338 7.48 -26.54 -15.27
CA ASN A 338 6.64 -27.21 -14.28
C ASN A 338 6.10 -28.57 -14.81
N ARG A 339 5.31 -29.29 -14.00
CA ARG A 339 4.74 -30.61 -14.36
C ARG A 339 3.82 -30.58 -15.59
N LYS A 340 3.24 -29.42 -15.93
CA LYS A 340 2.42 -29.23 -17.14
C LYS A 340 3.22 -28.83 -18.38
N GLY A 341 4.52 -28.57 -18.22
CA GLY A 341 5.38 -28.10 -19.29
C GLY A 341 5.42 -26.58 -19.45
N THR A 342 4.75 -25.80 -18.58
CA THR A 342 4.79 -24.35 -18.51
C THR A 342 6.18 -23.88 -18.11
N GLN A 343 6.73 -22.87 -18.79
CA GLN A 343 8.04 -22.30 -18.47
C GLN A 343 7.97 -21.48 -17.18
N LEU A 344 8.90 -21.73 -16.27
CA LEU A 344 9.10 -20.93 -15.06
C LEU A 344 10.37 -20.11 -15.18
N TRP A 345 10.32 -18.89 -14.65
CA TRP A 345 11.33 -17.86 -14.77
C TRP A 345 11.82 -17.41 -13.39
N GLY A 346 13.02 -16.84 -13.32
CA GLY A 346 13.57 -16.25 -12.12
C GLY A 346 15.02 -15.77 -12.29
N PRO A 347 15.58 -15.08 -11.30
CA PRO A 347 14.95 -14.73 -10.00
C PRO A 347 13.84 -13.69 -10.16
N SER A 348 12.88 -13.69 -9.23
CA SER A 348 11.77 -12.73 -9.17
C SER A 348 11.31 -12.50 -7.74
N GLY A 349 10.49 -11.47 -7.50
CA GLY A 349 10.01 -11.11 -6.18
C GLY A 349 10.82 -9.99 -5.54
N ALA A 350 11.18 -10.14 -4.27
CA ALA A 350 11.82 -9.11 -3.42
C ALA A 350 11.12 -7.75 -3.54
N SER A 351 9.79 -7.79 -3.52
CA SER A 351 8.93 -6.65 -3.81
C SER A 351 8.98 -5.59 -2.72
N VAL A 352 8.73 -4.31 -3.08
CA VAL A 352 8.70 -3.19 -2.14
C VAL A 352 7.25 -2.76 -1.94
N TRP A 353 6.62 -3.21 -0.87
CA TRP A 353 5.23 -2.87 -0.55
C TRP A 353 5.06 -2.01 0.70
N SER A 354 6.17 -1.59 1.31
CA SER A 354 6.30 -0.61 2.37
C SER A 354 6.64 0.79 1.83
N SER A 355 6.59 1.83 2.68
CA SER A 355 7.01 3.19 2.32
C SER A 355 8.52 3.34 2.44
N PRO A 356 9.21 3.95 1.46
CA PRO A 356 10.65 4.22 1.56
C PRO A 356 11.00 5.12 2.75
N THR A 357 12.17 4.90 3.34
CA THR A 357 12.76 5.73 4.40
C THR A 357 13.91 6.54 3.84
N LEU A 358 13.92 7.86 4.07
CA LEU A 358 14.95 8.73 3.51
C LEU A 358 15.93 9.18 4.58
N ASP A 359 17.20 8.92 4.36
CA ASP A 359 18.32 9.44 5.12
C ASP A 359 18.92 10.64 4.38
N LEU A 360 18.44 11.82 4.72
CA LEU A 360 18.86 13.05 4.07
C LEU A 360 20.28 13.46 4.46
N GLU A 361 20.77 13.01 5.61
CA GLU A 361 22.12 13.31 6.09
C GLU A 361 23.18 12.57 5.25
N ARG A 362 22.90 11.32 4.86
CA ARG A 362 23.81 10.48 4.07
C ARG A 362 23.45 10.41 2.59
N GLY A 363 22.32 11.00 2.19
CA GLY A 363 21.83 10.89 0.82
C GLY A 363 21.47 9.44 0.45
N ARG A 364 20.92 8.68 1.39
CA ARG A 364 20.50 7.27 1.21
C ARG A 364 19.00 7.12 1.27
N LEU A 365 18.50 6.10 0.61
CA LEU A 365 17.12 5.64 0.67
C LEU A 365 17.13 4.18 1.09
N TYR A 366 16.31 3.83 2.09
CA TYR A 366 16.15 2.47 2.57
C TYR A 366 14.75 1.96 2.26
N VAL A 367 14.67 0.69 1.86
CA VAL A 367 13.42 -0.05 1.73
C VAL A 367 13.53 -1.38 2.43
N THR A 368 12.38 -1.94 2.76
CA THR A 368 12.21 -3.31 3.22
C THR A 368 11.56 -4.11 2.10
N THR A 369 11.96 -5.37 1.93
CA THR A 369 11.51 -6.23 0.83
C THR A 369 10.72 -7.43 1.33
N GLY A 370 9.89 -7.97 0.46
CA GLY A 370 9.25 -9.25 0.63
C GLY A 370 10.09 -10.41 0.09
N ASP A 371 9.51 -11.58 0.07
CA ASP A 371 10.07 -12.84 -0.39
C ASP A 371 10.41 -12.86 -1.90
N ASN A 372 11.04 -13.95 -2.36
CA ASN A 372 11.12 -14.24 -3.80
C ASN A 372 9.86 -14.98 -4.24
N TYR A 373 9.41 -14.77 -5.49
CA TYR A 373 8.27 -15.50 -6.07
C TYR A 373 8.70 -16.77 -6.81
N SER A 374 9.99 -16.89 -7.15
CA SER A 374 10.55 -18.00 -7.91
C SER A 374 12.04 -18.21 -7.63
N ASP A 375 12.56 -19.39 -8.02
CA ASP A 375 13.99 -19.72 -7.98
C ASP A 375 14.79 -18.96 -9.05
N PRO A 376 16.09 -18.72 -8.80
CA PRO A 376 16.79 -18.91 -7.53
C PRO A 376 16.44 -17.81 -6.53
N ALA A 377 16.48 -18.13 -5.24
CA ALA A 377 16.32 -17.13 -4.19
C ALA A 377 17.43 -16.07 -4.28
N SER A 378 17.07 -14.80 -4.20
CA SER A 378 17.99 -13.67 -4.23
C SER A 378 18.50 -13.34 -2.82
N LEU A 379 19.57 -12.54 -2.73
CA LEU A 379 20.08 -12.03 -1.46
C LEU A 379 19.38 -10.75 -0.99
N THR A 380 18.35 -10.31 -1.73
CA THR A 380 17.65 -9.06 -1.49
C THR A 380 16.18 -9.26 -1.10
N SER A 381 15.70 -10.52 -1.01
CA SER A 381 14.40 -10.83 -0.40
C SER A 381 14.50 -10.80 1.12
N ASP A 382 13.40 -10.49 1.79
CA ASP A 382 13.30 -10.43 3.25
C ASP A 382 14.44 -9.64 3.87
N ALA A 383 14.70 -8.48 3.29
CA ALA A 383 15.89 -7.69 3.53
C ALA A 383 15.57 -6.21 3.80
N ILE A 384 16.52 -5.53 4.43
CA ILE A 384 16.65 -4.09 4.37
C ILE A 384 17.65 -3.77 3.27
N VAL A 385 17.26 -2.95 2.30
CA VAL A 385 18.06 -2.61 1.13
C VAL A 385 18.29 -1.11 1.07
N ALA A 386 19.53 -0.70 0.82
CA ALA A 386 19.95 0.68 0.70
C ALA A 386 20.25 1.07 -0.75
N PHE A 387 19.82 2.26 -1.12
CA PHE A 387 20.09 2.88 -2.41
C PHE A 387 20.60 4.31 -2.24
N ASP A 388 21.39 4.79 -3.19
CA ASP A 388 21.73 6.21 -3.30
C ASP A 388 20.46 7.01 -3.63
N LEU A 389 20.15 8.01 -2.82
CA LEU A 389 18.92 8.80 -2.92
C LEU A 389 18.82 9.56 -4.25
N ARG A 390 19.92 10.01 -4.81
CA ARG A 390 19.97 10.84 -6.01
C ARG A 390 19.96 10.03 -7.30
N THR A 391 20.66 8.88 -7.32
CA THR A 391 20.89 8.08 -8.53
C THR A 391 20.07 6.80 -8.59
N GLY A 392 19.60 6.29 -7.45
CA GLY A 392 18.97 4.98 -7.33
C GLY A 392 19.96 3.81 -7.41
N GLU A 393 21.27 4.07 -7.31
CA GLU A 393 22.30 3.03 -7.29
C GLU A 393 22.15 2.16 -6.04
N PHE A 394 22.21 0.84 -6.22
CA PHE A 394 22.21 -0.13 -5.14
C PHE A 394 23.50 0.01 -4.32
N LEU A 395 23.38 0.09 -3.00
CA LEU A 395 24.52 0.24 -2.10
C LEU A 395 24.81 -1.04 -1.32
N TRP A 396 23.82 -1.56 -0.60
CA TRP A 396 23.93 -2.78 0.18
C TRP A 396 22.55 -3.41 0.47
N SER A 397 22.53 -4.67 0.87
CA SER A 397 21.37 -5.36 1.44
C SER A 397 21.77 -6.20 2.65
N GLN A 398 20.92 -6.19 3.68
CA GLN A 398 21.00 -7.11 4.82
C GLN A 398 19.76 -8.00 4.79
N GLN A 399 19.95 -9.28 4.45
CA GLN A 399 18.91 -10.30 4.41
C GLN A 399 18.71 -10.96 5.78
N PHE A 400 17.47 -11.27 6.15
CA PHE A 400 17.11 -11.87 7.44
C PHE A 400 16.50 -13.26 7.32
N THR A 401 15.86 -13.59 6.21
CA THR A 401 15.34 -14.92 5.92
C THR A 401 15.94 -15.42 4.59
N PRO A 402 17.09 -16.08 4.61
CA PRO A 402 17.71 -16.61 3.39
C PRO A 402 16.90 -17.78 2.82
N ASN A 403 16.91 -17.91 1.49
CA ASN A 403 16.19 -18.96 0.76
C ASN A 403 14.67 -18.95 0.98
N ASP A 404 14.08 -17.77 1.21
CA ASP A 404 12.64 -17.60 1.24
C ASP A 404 12.15 -17.31 -0.18
N ALA A 405 11.58 -18.31 -0.82
CA ALA A 405 10.89 -18.19 -2.08
C ALA A 405 9.52 -18.85 -1.98
N TRP A 406 8.48 -18.07 -2.22
CA TRP A 406 7.11 -18.52 -2.08
C TRP A 406 6.17 -17.85 -3.10
N ASN A 407 5.14 -18.55 -3.48
CA ASN A 407 3.97 -18.01 -4.17
C ASN A 407 2.73 -18.84 -3.78
N ILE A 408 1.53 -18.34 -4.07
CA ILE A 408 0.29 -19.04 -3.68
C ILE A 408 0.19 -20.45 -4.27
N GLY A 409 0.92 -20.78 -5.33
CA GLY A 409 1.04 -22.16 -5.84
C GLY A 409 1.50 -23.15 -4.77
N CYS A 410 2.31 -22.71 -3.80
CA CYS A 410 2.76 -23.54 -2.68
C CYS A 410 1.63 -24.01 -1.75
N GLU A 411 0.49 -23.35 -1.77
CA GLU A 411 -0.68 -23.63 -0.92
C GLU A 411 -1.83 -24.29 -1.71
N THR A 412 -1.59 -24.68 -2.97
CA THR A 412 -2.59 -25.33 -3.83
C THR A 412 -2.34 -26.83 -3.97
N ASP A 413 -3.36 -27.59 -4.41
CA ASP A 413 -3.22 -29.02 -4.70
C ASP A 413 -2.23 -29.27 -5.86
N ASP A 414 -2.09 -28.32 -6.79
CA ASP A 414 -1.09 -28.32 -7.87
C ASP A 414 0.03 -27.32 -7.55
N ASP A 415 0.98 -27.77 -6.72
CA ASP A 415 2.13 -26.98 -6.27
C ASP A 415 3.27 -26.89 -7.31
N SER A 416 2.98 -27.15 -8.58
CA SER A 416 4.03 -27.27 -9.63
C SER A 416 4.74 -25.95 -9.94
N ASN A 417 4.14 -24.80 -9.59
CA ASN A 417 4.78 -23.47 -9.66
C ASN A 417 5.48 -23.06 -8.37
N CYS A 418 5.32 -23.83 -7.27
CA CYS A 418 6.03 -23.55 -6.02
C CYS A 418 7.55 -23.64 -6.26
N PRO A 419 8.34 -22.66 -5.78
CA PRO A 419 9.79 -22.70 -5.88
C PRO A 419 10.42 -23.91 -5.17
N GLU A 420 11.59 -24.35 -5.62
CA GLU A 420 12.35 -25.41 -4.95
C GLU A 420 12.94 -24.89 -3.61
N ALA A 421 13.34 -23.63 -3.56
CA ALA A 421 13.76 -22.94 -2.34
C ALA A 421 12.54 -22.47 -1.52
N ARG A 422 11.53 -23.35 -1.35
CA ARG A 422 10.29 -23.03 -0.65
C ARG A 422 10.57 -22.50 0.75
N GLY A 423 10.14 -21.28 1.00
CA GLY A 423 10.23 -20.61 2.27
C GLY A 423 8.88 -20.35 2.92
N PRO A 424 8.87 -19.71 4.09
CA PRO A 424 7.66 -19.47 4.89
C PRO A 424 6.92 -18.17 4.59
N ASP A 425 7.33 -17.35 3.60
CA ASP A 425 6.82 -15.99 3.31
C ASP A 425 6.92 -15.06 4.54
N LEU A 426 8.14 -14.73 4.91
CA LEU A 426 8.41 -13.89 6.08
C LEU A 426 8.82 -12.46 5.71
N ASP A 427 8.04 -11.83 4.85
CA ASP A 427 8.22 -10.45 4.39
C ASP A 427 8.46 -9.43 5.50
N PHE A 428 9.10 -8.33 5.11
CA PHE A 428 8.97 -7.06 5.80
C PHE A 428 7.78 -6.28 5.24
N GLY A 429 6.64 -6.32 5.92
CA GLY A 429 5.47 -5.50 5.57
C GLY A 429 5.56 -4.06 6.06
N SER A 430 6.42 -3.80 7.03
CA SER A 430 6.64 -2.48 7.61
C SER A 430 7.84 -1.75 7.02
N SER A 431 7.77 -0.41 6.98
CA SER A 431 8.92 0.42 6.65
C SER A 431 9.98 0.34 7.76
N ALA A 432 11.25 0.39 7.40
CA ALA A 432 12.30 0.61 8.39
C ALA A 432 12.19 2.03 8.96
N ILE A 433 12.43 2.18 10.24
CA ILE A 433 12.46 3.47 10.95
C ILE A 433 13.93 3.86 11.17
N LEU A 434 14.35 5.02 10.65
CA LEU A 434 15.69 5.54 10.92
C LEU A 434 15.67 6.38 12.21
N VAL A 435 16.45 5.96 13.20
CA VAL A 435 16.58 6.67 14.48
C VAL A 435 18.03 7.06 14.75
N LYS A 436 18.19 8.14 15.50
CA LYS A 436 19.47 8.51 16.12
C LYS A 436 19.45 8.00 17.56
N LEU A 437 20.39 7.12 17.88
CA LEU A 437 20.52 6.51 19.21
C LEU A 437 21.06 7.51 20.24
N PRO A 438 20.81 7.31 21.55
CA PRO A 438 21.38 8.11 22.63
C PRO A 438 22.92 8.23 22.58
N SER A 439 23.61 7.17 22.15
CA SER A 439 25.08 7.18 21.93
C SER A 439 25.53 8.09 20.79
N GLY A 440 24.61 8.61 19.99
CA GLY A 440 24.90 9.39 18.78
C GLY A 440 25.09 8.54 17.52
N LYS A 441 25.16 7.21 17.62
CA LYS A 441 25.04 6.29 16.48
C LYS A 441 23.66 6.35 15.87
N ARG A 442 23.46 5.65 14.75
CA ARG A 442 22.18 5.56 14.08
C ARG A 442 21.74 4.10 13.97
N ALA A 443 20.46 3.86 13.90
CA ALA A 443 19.91 2.55 13.66
C ALA A 443 18.74 2.61 12.69
N LEU A 444 18.58 1.56 11.88
CA LEU A 444 17.33 1.23 11.20
C LEU A 444 16.63 0.13 12.00
N LEU A 445 15.40 0.43 12.40
CA LEU A 445 14.55 -0.48 13.17
C LEU A 445 13.46 -1.02 12.26
N ALA A 446 13.30 -2.33 12.14
CA ALA A 446 12.29 -2.94 11.27
C ALA A 446 11.67 -4.18 11.90
N GLY A 447 10.35 -4.30 11.79
CA GLY A 447 9.60 -5.49 12.17
C GLY A 447 9.32 -6.39 10.97
N GLN A 448 9.38 -7.71 11.16
CA GLN A 448 9.21 -8.71 10.12
C GLN A 448 8.04 -9.67 10.45
N LYS A 449 7.40 -10.25 9.42
CA LYS A 449 6.39 -11.32 9.57
C LYS A 449 6.91 -12.52 10.37
N SER A 450 8.22 -12.70 10.46
CA SER A 450 8.85 -13.73 11.34
C SER A 450 8.57 -13.54 12.83
N GLY A 451 7.97 -12.40 13.22
CA GLY A 451 7.80 -12.03 14.63
C GLY A 451 9.09 -11.51 15.27
N VAL A 452 10.08 -11.16 14.47
CA VAL A 452 11.35 -10.61 14.94
C VAL A 452 11.42 -9.13 14.65
N LEU A 453 11.82 -8.36 15.65
CA LEU A 453 12.21 -6.97 15.53
C LEU A 453 13.73 -6.89 15.36
N HIS A 454 14.18 -6.16 14.35
CA HIS A 454 15.58 -6.02 13.98
C HIS A 454 16.05 -4.59 14.15
N ALA A 455 17.30 -4.42 14.59
CA ALA A 455 18.02 -3.17 14.55
C ALA A 455 19.35 -3.37 13.81
N VAL A 456 19.64 -2.52 12.84
CA VAL A 456 20.87 -2.58 12.06
C VAL A 456 21.56 -1.22 11.99
N ASP A 457 22.89 -1.21 11.84
CA ASP A 457 23.67 -0.01 11.67
C ASP A 457 23.70 0.41 10.18
N PRO A 458 23.03 1.51 9.78
CA PRO A 458 23.02 1.96 8.39
C PRO A 458 24.38 2.50 7.92
N ASP A 459 25.29 2.82 8.83
CA ASP A 459 26.64 3.31 8.52
C ASP A 459 27.68 2.18 8.41
N GLN A 460 27.28 0.94 8.74
CA GLN A 460 28.07 -0.28 8.61
C GLN A 460 27.34 -1.32 7.72
N ASP A 461 26.82 -0.87 6.57
CA ASP A 461 26.17 -1.68 5.53
C ASP A 461 25.09 -2.64 6.05
N GLY A 462 24.37 -2.23 7.10
CA GLY A 462 23.29 -3.00 7.71
C GLY A 462 23.74 -4.04 8.72
N GLU A 463 24.95 -3.92 9.32
CA GLU A 463 25.39 -4.79 10.42
C GLU A 463 24.35 -4.85 11.53
N ILE A 464 24.02 -6.05 11.98
CA ILE A 464 23.00 -6.29 12.99
C ILE A 464 23.48 -5.79 14.35
N LEU A 465 22.77 -4.82 14.92
CA LEU A 465 23.02 -4.32 16.28
C LEU A 465 22.39 -5.24 17.33
N TRP A 466 21.11 -5.55 17.14
CA TRP A 466 20.35 -6.48 17.97
C TRP A 466 19.10 -7.01 17.25
N GLN A 467 18.56 -8.11 17.76
CA GLN A 467 17.33 -8.74 17.30
C GLN A 467 16.51 -9.24 18.48
N GLN A 468 15.18 -9.07 18.43
CA GLN A 468 14.26 -9.55 19.46
C GLN A 468 13.08 -10.29 18.85
N ARG A 469 12.84 -11.52 19.28
CA ARG A 469 11.67 -12.30 18.89
C ARG A 469 10.50 -11.99 19.83
N LEU A 470 9.38 -11.54 19.26
CA LEU A 470 8.18 -11.17 19.98
C LEU A 470 7.09 -12.26 19.89
N GLY A 471 7.01 -12.93 18.75
CA GLY A 471 5.97 -13.90 18.46
C GLY A 471 6.45 -15.07 17.60
N LYS A 472 5.48 -15.88 17.15
CA LYS A 472 5.74 -17.04 16.28
C LYS A 472 6.07 -16.62 14.86
N GLY A 473 5.38 -15.59 14.38
CA GLY A 473 5.39 -15.20 12.99
C GLY A 473 4.54 -16.10 12.09
N GLY A 474 4.59 -15.84 10.80
CA GLY A 474 3.89 -16.57 9.75
C GLY A 474 3.38 -15.64 8.66
N LEU A 475 2.78 -16.22 7.62
CA LEU A 475 2.25 -15.55 6.41
C LEU A 475 1.45 -14.25 6.69
N ILE A 476 0.60 -14.27 7.71
CA ILE A 476 -0.20 -13.11 8.15
C ILE A 476 0.04 -12.76 9.63
N GLY A 477 1.13 -13.25 10.19
CA GLY A 477 1.54 -13.07 11.58
C GLY A 477 2.73 -12.13 11.75
N GLY A 478 3.31 -12.17 12.92
CA GLY A 478 4.50 -11.40 13.27
C GLY A 478 4.24 -9.89 13.39
N ILE A 479 5.23 -9.09 12.99
CA ILE A 479 5.13 -7.62 13.00
C ILE A 479 4.73 -7.19 11.59
N GLN A 480 3.41 -7.04 11.37
CA GLN A 480 2.84 -6.99 10.02
C GLN A 480 2.97 -5.62 9.36
N TRP A 481 2.47 -4.53 10.00
CA TRP A 481 2.30 -3.27 9.29
C TRP A 481 3.22 -2.13 9.74
N GLY A 482 3.61 -2.11 10.95
CA GLY A 482 4.59 -1.13 11.34
C GLY A 482 4.61 -0.75 12.81
N PRO A 483 5.82 -0.79 13.38
CA PRO A 483 6.13 -0.19 14.66
C PRO A 483 6.14 1.34 14.57
N ALA A 484 6.27 1.99 15.73
CA ALA A 484 6.52 3.42 15.86
C ALA A 484 7.66 3.63 16.87
N ALA A 485 8.45 4.68 16.69
CA ALA A 485 9.58 4.95 17.59
C ALA A 485 9.69 6.43 17.93
N ASP A 486 9.97 6.71 19.19
CA ASP A 486 10.56 7.96 19.64
C ASP A 486 12.11 7.84 19.71
N THR A 487 12.77 8.79 20.36
CA THR A 487 14.25 8.81 20.43
C THR A 487 14.85 7.75 21.36
N GLN A 488 14.06 7.07 22.18
CA GLN A 488 14.53 6.12 23.21
C GLN A 488 13.81 4.77 23.17
N THR A 489 12.67 4.71 22.53
CA THR A 489 11.80 3.53 22.61
C THR A 489 11.18 3.21 21.24
N ILE A 490 11.22 1.95 20.86
CA ILE A 490 10.40 1.43 19.77
C ILE A 490 9.22 0.67 20.37
N TYR A 491 8.02 1.00 19.92
CA TYR A 491 6.76 0.36 20.26
C TYR A 491 6.34 -0.57 19.13
N VAL A 492 5.86 -1.75 19.48
CA VAL A 492 5.57 -2.81 18.50
C VAL A 492 4.25 -3.49 18.85
N ALA A 493 3.36 -3.54 17.88
CA ALA A 493 2.16 -4.37 17.92
C ALA A 493 2.43 -5.72 17.26
N LEU A 494 1.98 -6.80 17.88
CA LEU A 494 2.13 -8.16 17.36
C LEU A 494 0.82 -8.62 16.72
N SER A 495 0.89 -9.08 15.47
CA SER A 495 -0.23 -9.72 14.76
C SER A 495 -0.40 -11.16 15.22
N ASP A 496 0.44 -12.07 14.76
CA ASP A 496 0.35 -13.52 14.98
C ASP A 496 -1.08 -14.06 14.84
N ILE A 497 -1.83 -13.55 13.83
CA ILE A 497 -3.20 -13.98 13.53
C ILE A 497 -3.22 -15.50 13.38
N GLY A 498 -4.05 -16.18 14.20
CA GLY A 498 -4.35 -17.59 14.04
C GLY A 498 -5.53 -17.80 13.10
N ILE A 499 -5.41 -18.78 12.21
CA ILE A 499 -6.51 -19.23 11.34
C ILE A 499 -6.81 -20.69 11.68
N GLU A 500 -8.07 -20.98 12.01
CA GLU A 500 -8.60 -22.33 12.16
C GLU A 500 -9.27 -22.75 10.87
N THR A 501 -8.96 -23.98 10.45
CA THR A 501 -9.57 -24.60 9.26
C THR A 501 -10.60 -25.62 9.71
N HIS A 502 -11.86 -25.44 9.27
CA HIS A 502 -12.98 -26.30 9.60
C HIS A 502 -13.47 -27.03 8.34
N LYS A 503 -13.86 -28.29 8.50
CA LYS A 503 -14.54 -29.04 7.44
C LYS A 503 -16.03 -28.93 7.63
N ASP A 504 -16.67 -28.07 6.84
CA ASP A 504 -18.12 -27.97 6.74
C ASP A 504 -18.66 -29.04 5.77
N LYS A 505 -19.76 -29.69 6.15
CA LYS A 505 -20.36 -30.77 5.34
C LYS A 505 -20.97 -30.29 4.03
N ASP A 506 -21.44 -29.03 3.98
CA ASP A 506 -22.15 -28.45 2.85
C ASP A 506 -21.24 -27.48 2.04
N LEU A 507 -20.30 -26.81 2.71
CA LEU A 507 -19.43 -25.80 2.12
C LEU A 507 -18.00 -26.30 1.86
N GLY A 508 -17.65 -27.52 2.32
CA GLY A 508 -16.29 -28.04 2.26
C GLY A 508 -15.38 -27.43 3.33
N TRP A 509 -14.12 -27.09 2.98
CA TRP A 509 -13.21 -26.46 3.92
C TRP A 509 -13.54 -24.96 4.05
N THR A 510 -13.70 -24.51 5.28
CA THR A 510 -13.89 -23.11 5.65
C THR A 510 -12.81 -22.69 6.62
N THR A 511 -12.50 -21.41 6.65
CA THR A 511 -11.53 -20.82 7.59
C THR A 511 -12.22 -19.81 8.48
N SER A 512 -11.81 -19.77 9.75
CA SER A 512 -12.19 -18.73 10.72
C SER A 512 -10.96 -18.23 11.48
N LEU A 513 -11.08 -17.06 12.10
CA LEU A 513 -10.04 -16.55 12.98
C LEU A 513 -10.02 -17.35 14.29
N ASP A 514 -8.82 -17.70 14.77
CA ASP A 514 -8.64 -18.21 16.14
C ASP A 514 -8.70 -17.05 17.14
N GLY A 515 -9.74 -17.01 17.94
CA GLY A 515 -9.95 -15.99 18.96
C GLY A 515 -9.03 -16.08 20.19
N ASN A 516 -8.15 -17.07 20.26
CA ASN A 516 -7.26 -17.33 21.39
C ASN A 516 -5.79 -17.04 21.09
N VAL A 517 -5.45 -16.72 19.83
CA VAL A 517 -4.06 -16.60 19.36
C VAL A 517 -3.81 -15.22 18.78
N GLY A 518 -2.61 -14.70 19.03
CA GLY A 518 -2.10 -13.45 18.48
C GLY A 518 -2.23 -12.28 19.45
N GLY A 519 -1.69 -11.17 19.02
CA GLY A 519 -1.75 -9.89 19.72
C GLY A 519 -0.68 -9.66 20.78
N GLY A 520 -0.69 -8.45 21.30
CA GLY A 520 0.20 -7.96 22.33
C GLY A 520 0.92 -6.68 21.91
N MET A 521 1.13 -5.79 22.90
CA MET A 521 1.90 -4.57 22.73
C MET A 521 3.21 -4.67 23.49
N PHE A 522 4.29 -4.23 22.84
CA PHE A 522 5.65 -4.28 23.37
C PHE A 522 6.33 -2.92 23.26
N ALA A 523 7.24 -2.66 24.20
CA ALA A 523 8.19 -1.56 24.08
C ALA A 523 9.61 -2.07 24.34
N TYR A 524 10.52 -1.62 23.49
CA TYR A 524 11.94 -1.95 23.58
C TYR A 524 12.79 -0.70 23.57
N ASP A 525 13.92 -0.74 24.26
CA ASP A 525 14.93 0.31 24.19
C ASP A 525 15.58 0.27 22.79
N VAL A 526 15.67 1.43 22.13
CA VAL A 526 16.19 1.50 20.74
C VAL A 526 17.66 1.17 20.63
N GLU A 527 18.45 1.39 21.70
CA GLU A 527 19.89 1.20 21.69
C GLU A 527 20.30 -0.23 22.07
N THR A 528 19.66 -0.77 23.12
CA THR A 528 20.04 -2.09 23.67
C THR A 528 19.17 -3.23 23.18
N GLY A 529 17.97 -2.95 22.69
CA GLY A 529 16.95 -3.97 22.37
C GLY A 529 16.36 -4.63 23.62
N GLU A 530 16.58 -4.08 24.81
CA GLU A 530 15.98 -4.60 26.05
C GLU A 530 14.49 -4.26 26.10
N ARG A 531 13.66 -5.24 26.48
CA ARG A 531 12.22 -5.04 26.62
C ARG A 531 11.91 -4.20 27.87
N LYS A 532 11.27 -3.03 27.66
CA LYS A 532 10.82 -2.13 28.73
C LYS A 532 9.53 -2.65 29.36
N TRP A 533 8.55 -3.03 28.54
CA TRP A 533 7.28 -3.60 29.00
C TRP A 533 6.61 -4.47 27.92
N TYR A 534 5.63 -5.26 28.34
CA TYR A 534 4.74 -6.07 27.50
C TYR A 534 3.34 -6.05 28.07
N THR A 535 2.35 -5.76 27.23
CA THR A 535 0.93 -5.83 27.57
C THR A 535 0.28 -6.92 26.74
N PRO A 536 -0.26 -7.99 27.37
CA PRO A 536 -0.94 -9.06 26.65
C PRO A 536 -2.25 -8.54 26.04
N PRO A 537 -2.70 -9.12 24.91
CA PRO A 537 -3.96 -8.74 24.30
C PRO A 537 -5.14 -9.26 25.14
N PRO A 538 -6.29 -8.57 25.13
CA PRO A 538 -7.52 -9.14 25.65
C PRO A 538 -8.02 -10.25 24.73
N GLY A 539 -8.61 -11.30 25.31
CA GLY A 539 -9.21 -12.39 24.53
C GLY A 539 -10.52 -12.00 23.85
N CYS A 540 -10.92 -12.76 22.85
CA CYS A 540 -12.18 -12.56 22.13
C CYS A 540 -13.45 -13.01 22.87
N ASN A 541 -13.32 -13.79 23.93
CA ASN A 541 -14.44 -14.31 24.74
C ASN A 541 -15.54 -15.00 23.91
N GLY A 542 -15.15 -15.75 22.85
CA GLY A 542 -16.05 -16.50 21.99
C GLY A 542 -16.79 -15.66 20.93
N ARG A 543 -16.46 -14.39 20.75
CA ARG A 543 -17.03 -13.58 19.65
C ARG A 543 -16.60 -14.13 18.27
N ALA A 544 -17.55 -14.24 17.35
CA ALA A 544 -17.28 -14.64 15.97
C ALA A 544 -16.50 -13.54 15.23
N GLN A 545 -15.69 -13.93 14.24
CA GLN A 545 -14.86 -13.03 13.41
C GLN A 545 -13.93 -12.12 14.24
N CYS A 546 -13.55 -12.57 15.40
CA CYS A 546 -12.70 -11.85 16.35
C CYS A 546 -11.35 -12.56 16.45
N SER A 547 -10.27 -11.79 16.45
CA SER A 547 -8.94 -12.22 16.87
C SER A 547 -8.32 -11.15 17.76
N PRO A 548 -7.57 -11.53 18.80
CA PRO A 548 -6.87 -10.59 19.65
C PRO A 548 -5.65 -9.96 18.98
N ALA A 549 -5.35 -10.33 17.74
CA ALA A 549 -4.21 -9.84 16.96
C ALA A 549 -4.22 -8.31 16.84
N GLN A 550 -3.08 -7.70 17.12
CA GLN A 550 -2.84 -6.27 16.95
C GLN A 550 -2.04 -6.07 15.64
N SER A 551 -2.74 -6.22 14.50
CA SER A 551 -2.12 -6.24 13.19
C SER A 551 -1.92 -4.83 12.61
N ALA A 552 -2.81 -3.87 12.91
CA ALA A 552 -2.70 -2.52 12.38
C ALA A 552 -1.40 -1.82 12.78
N ALA A 553 -0.90 -0.95 11.89
CA ALA A 553 0.21 -0.06 12.22
C ALA A 553 -0.14 0.83 13.43
N ILE A 554 0.83 1.12 14.25
CA ILE A 554 0.64 1.93 15.47
C ILE A 554 1.11 3.37 15.28
N SER A 555 0.71 4.25 16.18
CA SER A 555 1.12 5.65 16.16
C SER A 555 1.35 6.14 17.60
N VAL A 556 2.32 7.03 17.77
CA VAL A 556 2.78 7.50 19.09
C VAL A 556 2.69 9.02 19.17
N ILE A 557 2.22 9.49 20.29
CA ILE A 557 2.39 10.86 20.75
C ILE A 557 3.12 10.83 22.11
N PRO A 558 3.66 11.94 22.63
CA PRO A 558 4.29 11.93 23.95
C PRO A 558 3.37 11.34 25.03
N GLY A 559 3.82 10.26 25.66
CA GLY A 559 3.11 9.56 26.72
C GLY A 559 2.11 8.48 26.28
N VAL A 560 1.75 8.36 24.98
CA VAL A 560 0.69 7.43 24.54
C VAL A 560 1.01 6.76 23.21
N VAL A 561 0.75 5.46 23.14
CA VAL A 561 0.75 4.65 21.89
C VAL A 561 -0.68 4.26 21.53
N PHE A 562 -1.10 4.48 20.29
CA PHE A 562 -2.39 4.04 19.76
C PHE A 562 -2.22 2.80 18.88
N SER A 563 -3.05 1.78 19.12
CA SER A 563 -3.07 0.51 18.40
C SER A 563 -4.49 0.05 18.11
N GLY A 564 -4.77 -0.28 16.87
CA GLY A 564 -6.00 -0.97 16.46
C GLY A 564 -5.82 -2.49 16.47
N SER A 565 -6.90 -3.21 16.77
CA SER A 565 -6.88 -4.67 16.87
C SER A 565 -7.98 -5.31 16.01
N VAL A 566 -7.76 -6.53 15.60
CA VAL A 566 -8.74 -7.31 14.81
C VAL A 566 -10.00 -7.64 15.62
N ASP A 567 -9.96 -7.50 16.95
CA ASP A 567 -11.12 -7.60 17.83
C ASP A 567 -12.09 -6.41 17.76
N GLY A 568 -11.80 -5.42 16.89
CA GLY A 568 -12.65 -4.24 16.67
C GLY A 568 -12.40 -3.10 17.65
N HIS A 569 -11.37 -3.18 18.49
CA HIS A 569 -11.04 -2.13 19.45
C HIS A 569 -9.84 -1.30 19.02
N LEU A 570 -9.95 0.01 19.19
CA LEU A 570 -8.85 0.95 19.18
C LEU A 570 -8.45 1.24 20.63
N ARG A 571 -7.17 1.03 20.95
CA ARG A 571 -6.65 1.21 22.32
C ARG A 571 -5.53 2.23 22.36
N ALA A 572 -5.44 2.92 23.47
CA ALA A 572 -4.31 3.77 23.82
C ALA A 572 -3.59 3.20 25.03
N TYR A 573 -2.27 3.10 24.92
CA TYR A 573 -1.40 2.53 25.95
C TYR A 573 -0.44 3.60 26.46
N SER A 574 -0.20 3.62 27.77
CA SER A 574 0.86 4.44 28.36
C SER A 574 2.24 4.03 27.82
N THR A 575 3.04 4.98 27.39
CA THR A 575 4.42 4.70 26.94
C THR A 575 5.34 4.26 28.07
N ALA A 576 4.99 4.60 29.31
CA ALA A 576 5.82 4.33 30.50
C ALA A 576 5.79 2.85 30.92
N ASP A 577 4.60 2.23 30.89
CA ASP A 577 4.38 0.90 31.47
C ASP A 577 3.44 -0.02 30.65
N GLY A 578 2.92 0.48 29.52
CA GLY A 578 2.00 -0.27 28.66
C GLY A 578 0.57 -0.42 29.20
N ALA A 579 0.21 0.29 30.28
CA ALA A 579 -1.16 0.27 30.79
C ALA A 579 -2.14 0.83 29.76
N VAL A 580 -3.31 0.19 29.59
CA VAL A 580 -4.39 0.71 28.74
C VAL A 580 -5.01 1.92 29.43
N VAL A 581 -4.90 3.10 28.80
CA VAL A 581 -5.41 4.38 29.34
C VAL A 581 -6.72 4.81 28.66
N TRP A 582 -7.03 4.23 27.52
CA TRP A 582 -8.29 4.44 26.80
C TRP A 582 -8.56 3.28 25.84
N GLU A 583 -9.84 2.96 25.63
CA GLU A 583 -10.31 1.92 24.74
C GLU A 583 -11.64 2.33 24.10
N TYR A 584 -11.78 2.03 22.81
CA TYR A 584 -13.00 2.29 22.06
C TYR A 584 -13.36 1.08 21.19
N ASN A 585 -14.60 0.58 21.32
CA ASN A 585 -15.13 -0.47 20.45
C ASN A 585 -15.74 0.17 19.19
N ALA A 586 -15.15 -0.10 18.04
CA ALA A 586 -15.62 0.44 16.76
C ALA A 586 -16.63 -0.47 16.04
N ASP A 587 -16.89 -1.70 16.48
CA ASP A 587 -17.86 -2.62 15.88
C ASP A 587 -19.30 -2.19 16.19
N GLN A 588 -19.72 -1.08 15.59
CA GLN A 588 -21.06 -0.52 15.70
C GLN A 588 -21.43 0.30 14.45
N GLU A 589 -22.72 0.62 14.31
CA GLU A 589 -23.22 1.50 13.26
C GLU A 589 -23.01 2.97 13.63
N TYR A 590 -22.78 3.79 12.58
CA TYR A 590 -22.55 5.23 12.72
C TYR A 590 -23.47 6.01 11.80
N GLU A 591 -23.96 7.14 12.28
CA GLU A 591 -24.51 8.19 11.44
C GLU A 591 -23.35 8.88 10.71
N SER A 592 -23.34 8.82 9.38
CA SER A 592 -22.25 9.34 8.56
C SER A 592 -22.55 10.72 7.99
N THR A 593 -21.52 11.55 7.88
CA THR A 593 -21.63 12.90 7.31
C THR A 593 -22.01 12.91 5.84
N ASN A 594 -21.80 11.79 5.12
CA ASN A 594 -22.13 11.67 3.70
C ASN A 594 -23.37 10.79 3.43
N GLY A 595 -24.15 10.42 4.45
CA GLY A 595 -25.40 9.67 4.32
C GLY A 595 -25.24 8.21 3.85
N VAL A 596 -24.01 7.71 3.75
CA VAL A 596 -23.74 6.29 3.43
C VAL A 596 -23.98 5.47 4.69
N GLN A 597 -24.69 4.34 4.59
CA GLN A 597 -24.80 3.40 5.70
C GLN A 597 -23.41 2.95 6.13
N THR A 598 -23.05 3.23 7.37
CA THR A 598 -21.69 3.12 7.86
C THR A 598 -21.61 2.25 9.11
N LYS A 599 -20.70 1.30 9.07
CA LYS A 599 -20.37 0.42 10.19
C LYS A 599 -18.86 0.34 10.36
N GLY A 600 -18.38 0.35 11.59
CA GLY A 600 -17.02 0.00 11.93
C GLY A 600 -16.85 -1.51 12.09
N GLY A 601 -15.67 -1.96 12.48
CA GLY A 601 -15.31 -3.35 12.66
C GLY A 601 -13.84 -3.49 13.01
N SER A 602 -13.17 -4.54 12.51
CA SER A 602 -11.75 -4.81 12.79
C SER A 602 -10.82 -3.70 12.32
N PHE A 603 -9.69 -3.58 13.02
CA PHE A 603 -8.57 -2.74 12.59
C PHE A 603 -7.43 -3.62 12.09
N ASP A 604 -6.95 -3.32 10.89
CA ASP A 604 -5.78 -3.94 10.28
C ASP A 604 -5.23 -3.01 9.18
N GLY A 605 -3.96 -3.17 8.79
CA GLY A 605 -3.32 -2.32 7.79
C GLY A 605 -2.99 -0.92 8.31
N PRO A 606 -3.73 0.12 7.89
CA PRO A 606 -3.41 1.50 8.28
C PRO A 606 -3.67 1.76 9.76
N GLY A 607 -2.76 2.54 10.35
CA GLY A 607 -2.86 2.96 11.74
C GLY A 607 -3.57 4.30 11.92
N PRO A 608 -3.77 4.71 13.18
CA PRO A 608 -4.33 6.01 13.51
C PRO A 608 -3.42 7.16 13.06
N THR A 609 -4.04 8.28 12.72
CA THR A 609 -3.37 9.55 12.39
C THR A 609 -3.81 10.59 13.42
N ILE A 610 -2.87 11.22 14.12
CA ILE A 610 -3.15 12.17 15.19
C ILE A 610 -2.62 13.55 14.78
N VAL A 611 -3.50 14.55 14.67
CA VAL A 611 -3.15 15.89 14.20
C VAL A 611 -4.12 16.92 14.78
N ASP A 612 -3.59 18.03 15.31
CA ASP A 612 -4.37 19.21 15.70
C ASP A 612 -5.59 18.88 16.60
N GLY A 613 -5.36 18.06 17.63
CA GLY A 613 -6.40 17.66 18.59
C GLY A 613 -7.37 16.57 18.10
N MET A 614 -7.16 16.07 16.90
CA MET A 614 -8.00 15.05 16.27
C MET A 614 -7.25 13.74 16.05
N LEU A 615 -7.98 12.61 16.14
CA LEU A 615 -7.49 11.28 15.75
C LEU A 615 -8.39 10.74 14.65
N TYR A 616 -7.78 10.27 13.56
CA TYR A 616 -8.48 9.70 12.40
C TYR A 616 -8.04 8.25 12.20
N VAL A 617 -9.00 7.36 11.94
CA VAL A 617 -8.69 5.94 11.69
C VAL A 617 -9.76 5.29 10.82
N ASN A 618 -9.34 4.42 9.91
CA ASN A 618 -10.24 3.52 9.19
C ASN A 618 -10.59 2.32 10.05
N SER A 619 -11.86 1.90 10.02
CA SER A 619 -12.38 0.75 10.76
C SER A 619 -13.26 -0.12 9.88
N GLY A 620 -13.11 -1.44 9.99
CA GLY A 620 -13.87 -2.42 9.23
C GLY A 620 -13.05 -3.24 8.24
N TYR A 621 -11.82 -3.63 8.58
CA TYR A 621 -10.96 -4.45 7.73
C TYR A 621 -11.36 -5.94 7.79
N GLY A 622 -12.25 -6.34 6.87
CA GLY A 622 -12.78 -7.71 6.81
C GLY A 622 -12.00 -8.68 5.90
N TYR A 623 -10.89 -8.25 5.26
CA TYR A 623 -10.24 -9.01 4.19
C TYR A 623 -9.74 -10.40 4.60
N TRP A 624 -9.16 -10.54 5.80
CA TRP A 624 -8.65 -11.81 6.34
C TRP A 624 -9.62 -12.52 7.30
N GLY A 625 -10.93 -12.18 7.23
CA GLY A 625 -11.94 -12.81 8.07
C GLY A 625 -12.28 -12.03 9.35
N GLY A 626 -11.73 -10.83 9.53
CA GLY A 626 -12.14 -9.89 10.56
C GLY A 626 -13.55 -9.33 10.35
N MET A 627 -14.03 -8.54 11.29
CA MET A 627 -15.34 -7.88 11.23
C MET A 627 -15.34 -6.82 10.13
N PRO A 628 -16.16 -6.96 9.07
CA PRO A 628 -16.21 -6.02 7.97
C PRO A 628 -16.88 -4.71 8.37
N GLY A 629 -16.45 -3.61 7.77
CA GLY A 629 -17.03 -2.29 7.92
C GLY A 629 -16.45 -1.32 6.90
N ASN A 630 -16.94 -0.08 6.94
CA ASN A 630 -16.62 0.94 5.94
C ASN A 630 -16.46 2.33 6.53
N ALA A 631 -16.10 2.44 7.82
CA ALA A 631 -16.02 3.70 8.52
C ALA A 631 -14.63 4.33 8.43
N LEU A 632 -14.58 5.62 8.08
CA LEU A 632 -13.52 6.52 8.52
C LEU A 632 -14.04 7.29 9.73
N LEU A 633 -13.41 7.09 10.86
CA LEU A 633 -13.78 7.68 12.15
C LEU A 633 -12.82 8.83 12.50
N ALA A 634 -13.37 9.92 12.99
CA ALA A 634 -12.62 11.02 13.59
C ALA A 634 -13.03 11.20 15.04
N PHE A 635 -12.04 11.31 15.91
CA PHE A 635 -12.21 11.53 17.35
C PHE A 635 -11.65 12.89 17.73
N SER A 636 -12.25 13.50 18.74
CA SER A 636 -11.71 14.69 19.41
C SER A 636 -12.00 14.63 20.92
N VAL A 637 -11.34 15.49 21.67
CA VAL A 637 -11.58 15.66 23.12
C VAL A 637 -12.66 16.70 23.42
N ASP A 638 -12.99 17.53 22.43
CA ASP A 638 -13.97 18.61 22.56
C ASP A 638 -15.27 18.23 21.86
N ASP A 639 -16.39 18.57 22.51
CA ASP A 639 -17.75 18.36 22.01
C ASP A 639 -18.20 19.45 21.01
N GLU A 640 -17.33 20.45 20.66
CA GLU A 640 -17.65 21.56 19.74
C GLU A 640 -17.19 21.32 18.30
#